data_23102b0a30bf9dcd40fea9029edfde24
#
_entry.id   23102b0a30bf9dcd40fea9029edfde24
#
_cell.length_a   1.000
_cell.length_b   1.000
_cell.length_c   1.000
_cell.angle_alpha   90.00
_cell.angle_beta   90.00
_cell.angle_gamma   90.00
#
_symmetry.space_group_name_H-M   'P 1'
#
loop_
_entity.id
_entity.type
_entity.pdbx_description
1 polymer ?
#
loop_
_entity_poly.entity_id
_entity_poly.type
_entity_poly.pdbx_seq_one_letter_code
_entity_poly.pdbx_strand_id
1 'polypeptide(L)'
;MTQDPEHSGASRRDFLKTAASLTAAARAQGNSDPWYRRTYRWGQTNITEKDPARYDIGWWREYWKRTQTQGVIINAGGIVAYYPSKFPLHHRAEHLGNRDLFGELCKAAHEDGLVALARMDCNRAAEDFFRAHPDWFARDSAGQPYRAADKYVTCINSPYYDEYIPAVLTEIVERYRPEGFADNSWAGLRRDSICYCANCARKFREKTGQALPKRADWEDPVYRQWIQWNYARRVEIWDLFNRTAQKAGGPACLWIGMNSGSISGQAQSFRDLKAICERAEMMLLDHQRRSDSAGFQQNTDTGKLVHGLLGWDKVVPESMAMYQAGQNSFRVASKPAAEARMWMIAGFAGGIQPWWHHVGAYHEDRRMYRTAEPLMRWYKDNEAYLVNRRPLAAVGLVWSQQNTDYFGRDRAEELVETSYRGFMQASVRARIPYLPVHADHIERDGGKLAALILPNLGAMSDAQCAAVRRFVEKGGGMIASGASSLYNESGGSRGDFALADLFGVHAGAKAGLGSSTRTSHTYLRLHHELRARVWGPKAGDEPPPAGERHPALRGFDETDILPYGGVLEPLKTDPNATVVLTFVPEFPIYPPETAWMRQPKTDIPGLVLKGRVAYLAADLDRRFARENLPDHGELLANLVRWAAGDRIPLAVEGRGLVDFNLYTQPGRLILHAVNLTSAATWRAPIHELIPVGPLAVKVKLPEGVRGQRARLLVAGGAAAPKLAGGWASFEIQSVLDHELVVIE
;
A
#
# COMPACT_ATOMS: atom_id res chain seq x y z
N MET A 1 -32.74 -66.03 -28.01
CA MET A 1 -31.68 -66.23 -27.02
C MET A 1 -31.00 -64.88 -26.94
N THR A 2 -31.42 -64.10 -25.98
CA THR A 2 -30.97 -62.77 -25.67
C THR A 2 -30.00 -62.82 -24.48
N GLN A 3 -28.81 -62.28 -24.59
CA GLN A 3 -27.93 -62.04 -23.45
C GLN A 3 -27.81 -60.51 -23.22
N ASP A 4 -28.23 -60.08 -22.04
CA ASP A 4 -28.02 -58.76 -21.46
C ASP A 4 -26.56 -58.57 -21.02
N PRO A 5 -25.99 -57.37 -21.07
CA PRO A 5 -24.70 -57.08 -20.46
C PRO A 5 -24.88 -56.57 -19.01
N GLU A 6 -24.14 -57.18 -18.10
CA GLU A 6 -24.08 -56.87 -16.69
C GLU A 6 -23.50 -55.44 -16.45
N HIS A 7 -24.22 -54.63 -15.70
CA HIS A 7 -23.74 -53.40 -15.09
C HIS A 7 -22.88 -53.71 -13.86
N SER A 8 -21.57 -53.50 -13.92
CA SER A 8 -20.71 -53.51 -12.75
C SER A 8 -20.79 -52.16 -12.03
N GLY A 9 -21.64 -52.08 -11.03
CA GLY A 9 -21.72 -50.94 -10.13
C GLY A 9 -20.56 -50.91 -9.14
N ALA A 10 -19.68 -49.91 -9.22
CA ALA A 10 -18.66 -49.67 -8.20
C ALA A 10 -19.31 -49.41 -6.85
N SER A 11 -18.93 -50.14 -5.82
CA SER A 11 -19.56 -50.09 -4.50
C SER A 11 -19.19 -48.79 -3.76
N ARG A 12 -20.12 -48.32 -2.92
CA ARG A 12 -19.92 -47.16 -2.01
C ARG A 12 -18.65 -47.32 -1.14
N ARG A 13 -18.19 -48.56 -0.94
CA ARG A 13 -16.93 -48.86 -0.23
C ARG A 13 -15.69 -48.58 -1.05
N ASP A 14 -15.75 -48.73 -2.38
CA ASP A 14 -14.60 -48.44 -3.26
C ASP A 14 -14.44 -46.91 -3.47
N PHE A 15 -15.55 -46.20 -3.52
CA PHE A 15 -15.53 -44.73 -3.55
C PHE A 15 -14.95 -44.14 -2.26
N LEU A 16 -15.27 -44.71 -1.08
CA LEU A 16 -14.70 -44.30 0.20
C LEU A 16 -13.22 -44.66 0.35
N LYS A 17 -12.79 -45.78 -0.23
CA LYS A 17 -11.37 -46.17 -0.27
C LYS A 17 -10.56 -45.26 -1.21
N THR A 18 -11.12 -44.89 -2.36
CA THR A 18 -10.47 -43.96 -3.31
C THR A 18 -10.42 -42.53 -2.74
N ALA A 19 -11.47 -42.07 -2.06
CA ALA A 19 -11.46 -40.78 -1.36
C ALA A 19 -10.49 -40.77 -0.16
N ALA A 20 -10.39 -41.88 0.58
CA ALA A 20 -9.41 -41.99 1.68
C ALA A 20 -7.97 -42.12 1.19
N SER A 21 -7.72 -42.75 0.04
CA SER A 21 -6.39 -42.82 -0.57
C SER A 21 -5.97 -41.50 -1.22
N LEU A 22 -6.90 -40.72 -1.78
CA LEU A 22 -6.64 -39.37 -2.26
C LEU A 22 -6.36 -38.38 -1.12
N THR A 23 -7.06 -38.53 0.02
CA THR A 23 -6.76 -37.72 1.23
C THR A 23 -5.50 -38.20 1.95
N ALA A 24 -5.13 -39.48 1.89
CA ALA A 24 -3.86 -39.97 2.41
C ALA A 24 -2.68 -39.62 1.50
N ALA A 25 -2.87 -39.65 0.17
CA ALA A 25 -1.85 -39.19 -0.79
C ALA A 25 -1.61 -37.64 -0.70
N ALA A 26 -2.66 -36.88 -0.44
CA ALA A 26 -2.53 -35.42 -0.15
C ALA A 26 -1.88 -35.16 1.21
N ARG A 27 -1.94 -36.06 2.18
CA ARG A 27 -1.22 -36.00 3.46
C ARG A 27 0.21 -36.55 3.40
N ALA A 28 0.53 -37.40 2.44
CA ALA A 28 1.86 -38.01 2.26
C ALA A 28 2.77 -37.20 1.32
N GLN A 29 2.27 -36.22 0.56
CA GLN A 29 3.06 -35.15 0.02
C GLN A 29 3.35 -34.20 1.17
N GLY A 30 4.41 -34.48 1.93
CA GLY A 30 4.95 -33.59 2.92
C GLY A 30 5.11 -32.22 2.25
N ASN A 31 4.57 -31.19 2.93
CA ASN A 31 4.54 -29.80 2.52
C ASN A 31 5.96 -29.40 2.04
N SER A 32 6.23 -29.51 0.73
CA SER A 32 7.53 -29.25 0.12
C SER A 32 7.85 -27.75 0.11
N ASP A 33 6.84 -26.90 0.36
CA ASP A 33 7.00 -25.45 0.35
C ASP A 33 7.77 -24.98 1.58
N PRO A 34 8.76 -24.07 1.42
CA PRO A 34 9.50 -23.50 2.53
C PRO A 34 8.58 -22.72 3.48
N TRP A 35 8.99 -22.56 4.74
CA TRP A 35 8.19 -21.94 5.79
C TRP A 35 7.65 -20.57 5.37
N TYR A 36 8.41 -19.74 4.67
CA TYR A 36 8.04 -18.39 4.26
C TYR A 36 6.96 -18.34 3.15
N ARG A 37 6.56 -19.48 2.60
CA ARG A 37 5.44 -19.59 1.65
C ARG A 37 4.13 -20.05 2.29
N ARG A 38 4.20 -20.58 3.52
CA ARG A 38 3.07 -21.24 4.20
C ARG A 38 2.75 -20.70 5.58
N THR A 39 3.53 -19.74 6.10
CA THR A 39 3.31 -19.12 7.41
C THR A 39 2.55 -17.81 7.21
N TYR A 40 1.24 -17.84 7.41
CA TYR A 40 0.36 -16.71 7.13
C TYR A 40 -0.02 -15.92 8.39
N ARG A 41 -0.15 -16.55 9.56
CA ARG A 41 -0.64 -15.94 10.79
C ARG A 41 0.50 -15.74 11.78
N TRP A 42 0.75 -14.46 12.09
CA TRP A 42 1.92 -14.06 12.87
C TRP A 42 1.54 -13.40 14.19
N GLY A 43 2.45 -13.46 15.16
CA GLY A 43 2.35 -12.78 16.42
C GLY A 43 3.68 -12.16 16.85
N GLN A 44 3.59 -11.01 17.49
CA GLN A 44 4.76 -10.34 18.05
C GLN A 44 4.44 -9.70 19.39
N THR A 45 5.39 -9.84 20.32
CA THR A 45 5.43 -9.07 21.55
C THR A 45 6.77 -8.35 21.63
N ASN A 46 6.78 -7.04 21.41
CA ASN A 46 7.95 -6.22 21.70
C ASN A 46 8.07 -6.04 23.20
N ILE A 47 9.20 -6.42 23.76
CA ILE A 47 9.44 -6.38 25.20
C ILE A 47 10.40 -5.27 25.59
N THR A 48 10.27 -4.81 26.83
CA THR A 48 11.17 -3.86 27.48
C THR A 48 12.27 -4.60 28.25
N GLU A 49 13.28 -3.86 28.68
CA GLU A 49 14.36 -4.43 29.52
C GLU A 49 13.89 -4.98 30.88
N LYS A 50 12.70 -4.56 31.35
CA LYS A 50 12.06 -5.08 32.59
C LYS A 50 11.31 -6.40 32.40
N ASP A 51 10.85 -6.66 31.18
CA ASP A 51 10.00 -7.82 30.90
C ASP A 51 10.68 -9.18 31.12
N PRO A 52 12.00 -9.35 30.93
CA PRO A 52 12.64 -10.63 31.22
C PRO A 52 12.36 -11.18 32.63
N ALA A 53 12.27 -10.30 33.64
CA ALA A 53 11.99 -10.71 35.02
C ALA A 53 10.56 -11.25 35.24
N ARG A 54 9.62 -10.93 34.36
CA ARG A 54 8.17 -11.22 34.52
C ARG A 54 7.51 -11.89 33.34
N TYR A 55 8.30 -12.33 32.34
CA TYR A 55 7.77 -12.94 31.13
C TYR A 55 7.25 -14.34 31.41
N ASP A 56 5.93 -14.54 31.31
CA ASP A 56 5.26 -15.83 31.46
C ASP A 56 5.13 -16.52 30.11
N ILE A 57 6.05 -17.43 29.80
CA ILE A 57 6.08 -18.17 28.54
C ILE A 57 4.83 -19.05 28.39
N GLY A 58 4.35 -19.67 29.48
CA GLY A 58 3.17 -20.52 29.47
C GLY A 58 1.93 -19.77 29.01
N TRP A 59 1.73 -18.55 29.55
CA TRP A 59 0.61 -17.70 29.16
C TRP A 59 0.67 -17.30 27.67
N TRP A 60 1.87 -16.95 27.17
CA TRP A 60 2.04 -16.57 25.75
C TRP A 60 1.86 -17.76 24.82
N ARG A 61 2.31 -18.96 25.18
CA ARG A 61 2.03 -20.21 24.42
C ARG A 61 0.54 -20.45 24.28
N GLU A 62 -0.26 -20.28 25.34
CA GLU A 62 -1.71 -20.39 25.28
C GLU A 62 -2.34 -19.29 24.42
N TYR A 63 -1.79 -18.09 24.41
CA TYR A 63 -2.24 -17.01 23.53
C TYR A 63 -1.94 -17.32 22.07
N TRP A 64 -0.76 -17.85 21.74
CA TRP A 64 -0.43 -18.31 20.39
C TRP A 64 -1.41 -19.36 19.88
N LYS A 65 -1.78 -20.32 20.71
CA LYS A 65 -2.79 -21.34 20.39
C LYS A 65 -4.17 -20.73 20.14
N ARG A 66 -4.65 -19.85 21.03
CA ARG A 66 -5.97 -19.21 20.89
C ARG A 66 -6.07 -18.35 19.64
N THR A 67 -5.00 -17.67 19.27
CA THR A 67 -4.92 -16.82 18.06
C THR A 67 -4.53 -17.61 16.81
N GLN A 68 -4.38 -18.95 16.91
CA GLN A 68 -4.01 -19.79 15.77
C GLN A 68 -2.76 -19.32 15.02
N THR A 69 -1.80 -18.78 15.78
CA THR A 69 -0.52 -18.28 15.28
C THR A 69 0.31 -19.40 14.67
N GLN A 70 0.99 -19.16 13.56
CA GLN A 70 1.89 -20.09 12.88
C GLN A 70 3.36 -19.64 12.99
N GLY A 71 3.59 -18.35 13.19
CA GLY A 71 4.93 -17.80 13.36
C GLY A 71 4.97 -16.68 14.40
N VAL A 72 6.07 -16.58 15.12
CA VAL A 72 6.29 -15.57 16.16
C VAL A 72 7.57 -14.79 15.90
N ILE A 73 7.51 -13.48 16.18
CA ILE A 73 8.65 -12.58 16.12
C ILE A 73 9.05 -12.23 17.54
N ILE A 74 10.26 -12.64 17.94
CA ILE A 74 10.75 -12.62 19.31
C ILE A 74 11.98 -11.71 19.41
N ASN A 75 12.00 -10.76 20.33
CA ASN A 75 13.14 -9.89 20.55
C ASN A 75 14.41 -10.71 20.86
N ALA A 76 15.45 -10.53 20.09
CA ALA A 76 16.73 -11.22 20.23
C ALA A 76 17.87 -10.24 20.52
N GLY A 77 18.15 -9.29 19.62
CA GLY A 77 19.33 -8.47 19.73
C GLY A 77 19.27 -7.13 19.00
N GLY A 78 20.46 -6.60 18.75
CA GLY A 78 20.65 -5.26 18.16
C GLY A 78 20.93 -4.22 19.24
N ILE A 79 20.01 -3.31 19.53
CA ILE A 79 20.17 -2.29 20.58
C ILE A 79 20.28 -2.96 21.98
N VAL A 80 19.48 -4.00 22.22
CA VAL A 80 19.42 -4.73 23.49
C VAL A 80 19.40 -6.23 23.23
N ALA A 81 20.29 -6.98 23.87
CA ALA A 81 20.32 -8.44 23.83
C ALA A 81 19.42 -9.05 24.91
N TYR A 82 18.53 -9.96 24.52
CA TYR A 82 17.67 -10.73 25.42
C TYR A 82 18.17 -12.16 25.61
N TYR A 83 19.46 -12.36 25.37
CA TYR A 83 20.20 -13.61 25.53
C TYR A 83 21.63 -13.30 26.00
N PRO A 84 22.38 -14.28 26.56
CA PRO A 84 23.77 -14.08 26.98
C PRO A 84 24.69 -14.04 25.74
N SER A 85 24.77 -12.89 25.06
CA SER A 85 25.64 -12.66 23.91
C SER A 85 27.10 -12.79 24.26
N LYS A 86 27.91 -13.35 23.35
CA LYS A 86 29.37 -13.43 23.49
C LYS A 86 30.08 -12.08 23.25
N PHE A 87 29.38 -11.11 22.69
CA PHE A 87 29.94 -9.78 22.39
C PHE A 87 29.82 -8.88 23.62
N PRO A 88 30.95 -8.43 24.23
CA PRO A 88 30.91 -7.66 25.49
C PRO A 88 30.17 -6.33 25.37
N LEU A 89 30.19 -5.70 24.20
CA LEU A 89 29.51 -4.41 23.92
C LEU A 89 28.05 -4.57 23.48
N HIS A 90 27.54 -5.80 23.34
CA HIS A 90 26.12 -6.02 23.07
C HIS A 90 25.35 -5.84 24.37
N HIS A 91 24.73 -4.68 24.54
CA HIS A 91 24.03 -4.31 25.77
C HIS A 91 22.98 -5.38 26.13
N ARG A 92 23.18 -6.06 27.27
CA ARG A 92 22.21 -7.02 27.80
C ARG A 92 21.08 -6.29 28.50
N ALA A 93 19.85 -6.78 28.31
CA ALA A 93 18.71 -6.24 29.03
C ALA A 93 18.95 -6.21 30.53
N GLU A 94 18.75 -5.07 31.17
CA GLU A 94 19.09 -4.79 32.56
C GLU A 94 18.51 -5.84 33.54
N HIS A 95 17.28 -6.29 33.28
CA HIS A 95 16.59 -7.26 34.14
C HIS A 95 16.64 -8.70 33.60
N LEU A 96 17.57 -9.02 32.71
CA LEU A 96 17.71 -10.38 32.16
C LEU A 96 18.27 -11.37 33.21
N GLY A 97 19.15 -10.90 34.12
CA GLY A 97 19.80 -11.75 35.08
C GLY A 97 20.62 -12.87 34.41
N ASN A 98 20.45 -14.11 34.85
CA ASN A 98 21.06 -15.30 34.24
C ASN A 98 20.15 -15.98 33.19
N ARG A 99 19.02 -15.37 32.86
CA ARG A 99 18.03 -15.93 31.92
C ARG A 99 18.55 -15.84 30.50
N ASP A 100 18.18 -16.82 29.69
CA ASP A 100 18.29 -16.80 28.22
C ASP A 100 16.89 -16.72 27.64
N LEU A 101 16.26 -15.53 27.76
CA LEU A 101 14.85 -15.37 27.40
C LEU A 101 14.58 -15.66 25.91
N PHE A 102 15.47 -15.21 25.01
CA PHE A 102 15.31 -15.49 23.59
C PHE A 102 15.40 -16.99 23.31
N GLY A 103 16.40 -17.68 23.90
CA GLY A 103 16.55 -19.14 23.75
C GLY A 103 15.36 -19.92 24.30
N GLU A 104 14.84 -19.52 25.47
CA GLU A 104 13.64 -20.15 26.08
C GLU A 104 12.41 -19.98 25.17
N LEU A 105 12.19 -18.79 24.63
CA LEU A 105 11.04 -18.49 23.74
C LEU A 105 11.18 -19.16 22.37
N CYS A 106 12.36 -19.17 21.77
CA CYS A 106 12.63 -19.85 20.51
C CYS A 106 12.39 -21.37 20.65
N LYS A 107 12.87 -21.98 21.74
CA LYS A 107 12.60 -23.38 22.06
C LYS A 107 11.10 -23.65 22.23
N ALA A 108 10.40 -22.81 22.99
CA ALA A 108 8.95 -22.95 23.19
C ALA A 108 8.15 -22.83 21.87
N ALA A 109 8.56 -21.92 20.98
CA ALA A 109 7.95 -21.78 19.66
C ALA A 109 8.15 -23.06 18.82
N HIS A 110 9.37 -23.61 18.79
CA HIS A 110 9.67 -24.84 18.07
C HIS A 110 8.92 -26.06 18.64
N GLU A 111 8.82 -26.16 19.98
CA GLU A 111 8.02 -27.22 20.64
C GLU A 111 6.54 -27.16 20.25
N ASP A 112 6.00 -25.97 20.02
CA ASP A 112 4.62 -25.76 19.55
C ASP A 112 4.50 -25.82 18.01
N GLY A 113 5.58 -26.13 17.28
CA GLY A 113 5.61 -26.23 15.81
C GLY A 113 5.49 -24.89 15.10
N LEU A 114 5.85 -23.79 15.76
CA LEU A 114 5.81 -22.45 15.19
C LEU A 114 7.14 -22.07 14.55
N VAL A 115 7.07 -21.22 13.51
CA VAL A 115 8.22 -20.50 12.95
C VAL A 115 8.66 -19.42 13.93
N ALA A 116 9.95 -19.33 14.24
CA ALA A 116 10.51 -18.32 15.10
C ALA A 116 11.42 -17.37 14.32
N LEU A 117 11.10 -16.06 14.30
CA LEU A 117 11.99 -15.03 13.76
C LEU A 117 12.62 -14.24 14.91
N ALA A 118 13.96 -14.11 14.86
CA ALA A 118 14.71 -13.28 15.78
C ALA A 118 14.54 -11.80 15.42
N ARG A 119 13.87 -11.02 16.30
CA ARG A 119 13.71 -9.59 16.07
C ARG A 119 14.98 -8.85 16.42
N MET A 120 15.42 -8.00 15.47
CA MET A 120 16.56 -7.11 15.61
C MET A 120 16.12 -5.64 15.57
N ASP A 121 16.95 -4.78 16.17
CA ASP A 121 16.92 -3.33 16.03
C ASP A 121 18.37 -2.83 15.95
N CYS A 122 18.89 -2.54 14.76
CA CYS A 122 20.33 -2.40 14.54
C CYS A 122 20.86 -0.96 14.53
N ASN A 123 20.00 0.08 14.55
CA ASN A 123 20.43 1.45 14.19
C ASN A 123 21.05 2.27 15.34
N ARG A 124 21.21 1.71 16.53
CA ARG A 124 21.70 2.44 17.73
C ARG A 124 22.50 1.53 18.63
N ALA A 125 23.38 2.15 19.42
CA ALA A 125 24.10 1.46 20.50
C ALA A 125 24.27 2.38 21.73
N ALA A 126 24.67 1.78 22.85
CA ALA A 126 24.85 2.45 24.11
C ALA A 126 26.16 3.26 24.17
N GLU A 127 26.35 4.02 25.23
CA GLU A 127 27.47 4.91 25.46
C GLU A 127 28.83 4.18 25.49
N ASP A 128 28.89 3.02 26.10
CA ASP A 128 30.11 2.20 26.19
C ASP A 128 30.58 1.75 24.81
N PHE A 129 29.63 1.36 23.95
CA PHE A 129 29.92 1.02 22.55
C PHE A 129 30.44 2.23 21.77
N PHE A 130 29.81 3.41 21.95
CA PHE A 130 30.27 4.64 21.34
C PHE A 130 31.69 5.02 21.76
N ARG A 131 32.04 4.86 23.04
CA ARG A 131 33.39 5.14 23.56
C ARG A 131 34.42 4.18 22.96
N ALA A 132 34.06 2.91 22.79
CA ALA A 132 34.98 1.90 22.25
C ALA A 132 35.21 2.08 20.73
N HIS A 133 34.18 2.50 19.98
CA HIS A 133 34.20 2.61 18.51
C HIS A 133 33.56 3.93 18.03
N PRO A 134 34.14 5.11 18.35
CA PRO A 134 33.52 6.41 18.06
C PRO A 134 33.41 6.71 16.56
N ASP A 135 34.16 6.02 15.72
CA ASP A 135 34.17 6.10 14.25
C ASP A 135 33.06 5.24 13.58
N TRP A 136 32.34 4.40 14.36
CA TRP A 136 31.25 3.59 13.85
C TRP A 136 29.89 4.32 13.87
N PHE A 137 29.85 5.52 14.39
CA PHE A 137 28.62 6.27 14.59
C PHE A 137 28.44 7.41 13.60
N ALA A 138 27.19 7.70 13.32
CA ALA A 138 26.80 8.77 12.40
C ALA A 138 27.08 10.14 13.04
N ARG A 139 27.57 11.08 12.25
CA ARG A 139 27.92 12.43 12.69
C ARG A 139 27.29 13.48 11.79
N ASP A 140 26.89 14.59 12.39
CA ASP A 140 26.42 15.77 11.69
C ASP A 140 27.56 16.59 11.04
N SER A 141 27.23 17.71 10.41
CA SER A 141 28.21 18.59 9.75
C SER A 141 29.16 19.31 10.72
N ALA A 142 28.82 19.38 12.01
CA ALA A 142 29.69 19.90 13.07
C ALA A 142 30.54 18.79 13.74
N GLY A 143 30.44 17.56 13.23
CA GLY A 143 31.16 16.40 13.77
C GLY A 143 30.53 15.81 15.02
N GLN A 144 29.35 16.31 15.46
CA GLN A 144 28.67 15.78 16.63
C GLN A 144 27.95 14.47 16.29
N PRO A 145 27.95 13.48 17.20
CA PRO A 145 27.25 12.24 16.94
C PRO A 145 25.72 12.44 16.98
N TYR A 146 25.01 11.84 16.03
CA TYR A 146 23.56 11.77 16.07
C TYR A 146 23.11 10.92 17.26
N ARG A 147 22.11 11.40 17.99
CA ARG A 147 21.52 10.72 19.16
C ARG A 147 20.02 10.52 18.98
N ALA A 148 19.53 9.46 19.59
CA ALA A 148 18.11 9.19 19.76
C ALA A 148 17.87 8.74 21.20
N ALA A 149 17.29 9.64 22.00
CA ALA A 149 17.25 9.56 23.47
C ALA A 149 18.67 9.41 24.06
N ASP A 150 18.91 8.39 24.87
CA ASP A 150 20.18 8.08 25.52
C ASP A 150 21.17 7.29 24.63
N LYS A 151 20.76 6.87 23.43
CA LYS A 151 21.57 6.03 22.52
C LYS A 151 22.19 6.85 21.37
N TYR A 152 23.29 6.35 20.83
CA TYR A 152 23.98 6.89 19.67
C TYR A 152 23.55 6.19 18.40
N VAL A 153 23.36 6.92 17.30
CA VAL A 153 22.96 6.36 16.02
C VAL A 153 24.16 5.81 15.28
N THR A 154 24.12 4.53 14.93
CA THR A 154 25.18 3.85 14.19
C THR A 154 25.20 4.25 12.72
N CYS A 155 26.40 4.32 12.11
CA CYS A 155 26.55 4.66 10.72
C CYS A 155 26.43 3.41 9.84
N ILE A 156 25.50 3.40 8.88
CA ILE A 156 25.29 2.27 7.96
C ILE A 156 26.50 1.95 7.07
N ASN A 157 27.47 2.85 6.98
CA ASN A 157 28.68 2.70 6.18
C ASN A 157 29.91 2.31 7.01
N SER A 158 29.72 2.02 8.31
CA SER A 158 30.77 1.63 9.23
C SER A 158 30.92 0.11 9.38
N PRO A 159 32.00 -0.38 10.01
CA PRO A 159 32.16 -1.79 10.36
C PRO A 159 31.04 -2.35 11.27
N TYR A 160 30.28 -1.47 11.94
CA TYR A 160 29.09 -1.90 12.70
C TYR A 160 28.12 -2.71 11.85
N TYR A 161 27.83 -2.24 10.61
CA TYR A 161 26.93 -2.94 9.67
C TYR A 161 27.67 -3.97 8.79
N ASP A 162 28.96 -3.74 8.50
CA ASP A 162 29.69 -4.62 7.60
C ASP A 162 30.23 -5.87 8.32
N GLU A 163 30.50 -5.80 9.63
CA GLU A 163 31.19 -6.84 10.40
C GLU A 163 30.44 -7.24 11.67
N TYR A 164 30.11 -6.27 12.54
CA TYR A 164 29.57 -6.56 13.87
C TYR A 164 28.17 -7.17 13.83
N ILE A 165 27.21 -6.55 13.13
CA ILE A 165 25.85 -7.10 12.99
C ILE A 165 25.88 -8.48 12.30
N PRO A 166 26.59 -8.71 11.18
CA PRO A 166 26.78 -10.04 10.62
C PRO A 166 27.29 -11.08 11.63
N ALA A 167 28.24 -10.70 12.50
CA ALA A 167 28.75 -11.61 13.53
C ALA A 167 27.67 -11.92 14.61
N VAL A 168 26.85 -10.94 14.99
CA VAL A 168 25.72 -11.14 15.92
C VAL A 168 24.65 -12.04 15.29
N LEU A 169 24.31 -11.82 14.01
CA LEU A 169 23.37 -12.68 13.28
C LEU A 169 23.86 -14.13 13.25
N THR A 170 25.14 -14.33 12.97
CA THR A 170 25.77 -15.66 12.98
C THR A 170 25.68 -16.32 14.35
N GLU A 171 26.00 -15.59 15.44
CA GLU A 171 25.90 -16.11 16.82
C GLU A 171 24.48 -16.60 17.14
N ILE A 172 23.45 -15.79 16.79
CA ILE A 172 22.06 -16.12 17.07
C ILE A 172 21.64 -17.39 16.32
N VAL A 173 22.00 -17.50 15.04
CA VAL A 173 21.66 -18.68 14.24
C VAL A 173 22.35 -19.94 14.74
N GLU A 174 23.64 -19.88 15.04
CA GLU A 174 24.42 -21.02 15.52
C GLU A 174 23.90 -21.57 16.87
N ARG A 175 23.44 -20.67 17.76
CA ARG A 175 22.98 -21.03 19.11
C ARG A 175 21.53 -21.49 19.15
N TYR A 176 20.63 -20.83 18.42
CA TYR A 176 19.19 -20.99 18.62
C TYR A 176 18.44 -21.48 17.38
N ARG A 177 19.06 -21.39 16.19
CA ARG A 177 18.49 -21.86 14.91
C ARG A 177 17.08 -21.31 14.62
N PRO A 178 16.83 -19.99 14.80
CA PRO A 178 15.58 -19.43 14.32
C PRO A 178 15.48 -19.60 12.78
N GLU A 179 14.28 -19.63 12.25
CA GLU A 179 14.05 -19.69 10.81
C GLU A 179 14.51 -18.42 10.06
N GLY A 180 14.76 -17.35 10.81
CA GLY A 180 15.26 -16.10 10.23
C GLY A 180 15.22 -14.92 11.19
N PHE A 181 15.31 -13.72 10.60
CA PHE A 181 15.32 -12.45 11.30
C PHE A 181 14.24 -11.51 10.80
N ALA A 182 13.75 -10.66 11.71
CA ALA A 182 12.90 -9.52 11.42
C ALA A 182 13.55 -8.25 11.99
N ASP A 183 14.06 -7.34 11.13
CA ASP A 183 14.79 -6.15 11.57
C ASP A 183 14.00 -4.88 11.30
N ASN A 184 13.64 -4.16 12.34
CA ASN A 184 12.81 -2.96 12.24
C ASN A 184 13.61 -1.72 11.82
N SER A 185 14.83 -1.55 12.33
CA SER A 185 15.56 -0.29 12.23
C SER A 185 16.78 -0.32 11.30
N TRP A 186 16.88 -1.33 10.47
CA TRP A 186 18.04 -1.63 9.62
C TRP A 186 18.50 -0.50 8.67
N ALA A 187 17.59 0.40 8.28
CA ALA A 187 17.88 1.42 7.28
C ALA A 187 18.71 2.63 7.80
N GLY A 188 18.94 2.74 9.12
CA GLY A 188 19.74 3.80 9.71
C GLY A 188 19.11 5.20 9.61
N LEU A 189 19.94 6.23 9.39
CA LEU A 189 19.48 7.61 9.24
C LEU A 189 18.54 7.79 8.04
N ARG A 190 17.60 8.72 8.21
CA ARG A 190 16.65 9.12 7.17
C ARG A 190 17.24 10.21 6.27
N ARG A 191 16.53 10.54 5.20
CA ARG A 191 16.94 11.51 4.18
C ARG A 191 17.12 12.95 4.67
N ASP A 192 16.46 13.31 5.77
CA ASP A 192 16.61 14.61 6.44
C ASP A 192 17.95 14.80 7.15
N SER A 193 18.76 13.75 7.26
CA SER A 193 19.98 13.71 8.07
C SER A 193 21.16 13.13 7.26
N ILE A 194 22.08 14.00 6.85
CA ILE A 194 23.31 13.58 6.16
C ILE A 194 24.37 13.17 7.18
N CYS A 195 24.96 11.99 7.01
CA CYS A 195 26.08 11.56 7.84
C CYS A 195 27.41 12.00 7.26
N TYR A 196 28.17 12.79 8.02
CA TYR A 196 29.50 13.32 7.65
C TYR A 196 30.66 12.57 8.30
N CYS A 197 30.45 11.37 8.85
CA CYS A 197 31.56 10.58 9.42
C CYS A 197 32.59 10.18 8.36
N ALA A 198 33.80 9.84 8.81
CA ALA A 198 34.90 9.46 7.92
C ALA A 198 34.57 8.30 6.98
N ASN A 199 33.78 7.30 7.46
CA ASN A 199 33.33 6.18 6.62
C ASN A 199 32.46 6.62 5.46
N CYS A 200 31.49 7.49 5.72
CA CYS A 200 30.61 8.05 4.66
C CYS A 200 31.42 8.90 3.66
N ALA A 201 32.28 9.78 4.16
CA ALA A 201 33.09 10.63 3.31
C ALA A 201 34.03 9.82 2.39
N ARG A 202 34.67 8.80 2.92
CA ARG A 202 35.56 7.90 2.16
C ARG A 202 34.78 7.10 1.13
N LYS A 203 33.75 6.32 1.56
CA LYS A 203 32.99 5.44 0.66
C LYS A 203 32.22 6.20 -0.43
N PHE A 204 31.69 7.38 -0.12
CA PHE A 204 31.01 8.21 -1.12
C PHE A 204 32.00 8.72 -2.17
N ARG A 205 33.21 9.20 -1.74
CA ARG A 205 34.25 9.63 -2.67
C ARG A 205 34.79 8.51 -3.53
N GLU A 206 35.00 7.32 -2.96
CA GLU A 206 35.42 6.13 -3.70
C GLU A 206 34.41 5.74 -4.78
N LYS A 207 33.12 5.87 -4.50
CA LYS A 207 32.05 5.50 -5.43
C LYS A 207 31.76 6.54 -6.50
N THR A 208 31.82 7.84 -6.16
CA THR A 208 31.33 8.93 -7.02
C THR A 208 32.41 9.88 -7.49
N GLY A 209 33.60 9.85 -6.90
CA GLY A 209 34.65 10.85 -7.11
C GLY A 209 34.39 12.19 -6.42
N GLN A 210 33.25 12.36 -5.74
CA GLN A 210 32.79 13.62 -5.16
C GLN A 210 32.92 13.62 -3.62
N ALA A 211 33.00 14.84 -3.03
CA ALA A 211 32.79 15.01 -1.61
C ALA A 211 31.31 14.92 -1.28
N LEU A 212 30.96 14.59 -0.01
CA LEU A 212 29.57 14.59 0.46
C LEU A 212 28.90 15.94 0.20
N PRO A 213 27.59 15.98 -0.10
CA PRO A 213 26.86 17.22 -0.26
C PRO A 213 26.89 18.03 1.04
N LYS A 214 27.02 19.37 0.94
CA LYS A 214 27.10 20.26 2.11
C LYS A 214 25.78 20.36 2.87
N ARG A 215 24.66 20.15 2.19
CA ARG A 215 23.29 20.21 2.71
C ARG A 215 22.34 19.45 1.79
N ALA A 216 21.12 19.22 2.27
CA ALA A 216 20.02 18.77 1.42
C ALA A 216 19.65 19.90 0.44
N ASP A 217 19.90 19.66 -0.85
CA ASP A 217 19.62 20.62 -1.92
C ASP A 217 19.33 19.85 -3.22
N TRP A 218 18.07 19.77 -3.62
CA TRP A 218 17.65 19.02 -4.80
C TRP A 218 18.17 19.57 -6.13
N GLU A 219 18.62 20.83 -6.16
CA GLU A 219 19.26 21.41 -7.35
C GLU A 219 20.73 21.03 -7.44
N ASP A 220 21.35 20.61 -6.33
CA ASP A 220 22.72 20.10 -6.32
C ASP A 220 22.77 18.65 -6.90
N PRO A 221 23.46 18.43 -8.01
CA PRO A 221 23.63 17.08 -8.57
C PRO A 221 24.36 16.13 -7.62
N VAL A 222 25.23 16.63 -6.73
CA VAL A 222 25.92 15.81 -5.72
C VAL A 222 24.94 15.28 -4.69
N TYR A 223 23.95 16.09 -4.28
CA TYR A 223 22.89 15.63 -3.38
C TYR A 223 22.03 14.54 -4.03
N ARG A 224 21.67 14.68 -5.31
CA ARG A 224 20.93 13.62 -6.04
C ARG A 224 21.75 12.34 -6.18
N GLN A 225 23.05 12.42 -6.40
CA GLN A 225 23.93 11.24 -6.37
C GLN A 225 24.01 10.60 -4.97
N TRP A 226 24.01 11.42 -3.91
CA TRP A 226 23.98 10.94 -2.53
C TRP A 226 22.69 10.20 -2.21
N ILE A 227 21.54 10.65 -2.72
CA ILE A 227 20.26 9.92 -2.62
C ILE A 227 20.39 8.53 -3.25
N GLN A 228 20.88 8.43 -4.50
CA GLN A 228 21.05 7.16 -5.19
C GLN A 228 22.03 6.22 -4.47
N TRP A 229 23.15 6.77 -4.01
CA TRP A 229 24.14 6.02 -3.24
C TRP A 229 23.57 5.44 -1.95
N ASN A 230 22.72 6.18 -1.26
CA ASN A 230 22.04 5.70 -0.07
C ASN A 230 21.03 4.59 -0.36
N TYR A 231 20.29 4.65 -1.45
CA TYR A 231 19.44 3.54 -1.90
C TYR A 231 20.27 2.27 -2.18
N ALA A 232 21.33 2.42 -2.96
CA ALA A 232 22.24 1.30 -3.29
C ALA A 232 22.81 0.67 -2.00
N ARG A 233 23.19 1.48 -1.02
CA ARG A 233 23.72 0.99 0.25
C ARG A 233 22.71 0.15 1.05
N ARG A 234 21.41 0.53 1.06
CA ARG A 234 20.39 -0.28 1.74
C ARG A 234 20.17 -1.63 1.05
N VAL A 235 20.26 -1.68 -0.26
CA VAL A 235 20.22 -2.94 -1.02
C VAL A 235 21.44 -3.80 -0.71
N GLU A 236 22.64 -3.23 -0.63
CA GLU A 236 23.88 -3.95 -0.23
C GLU A 236 23.75 -4.56 1.18
N ILE A 237 23.18 -3.81 2.15
CA ILE A 237 22.92 -4.31 3.51
C ILE A 237 21.91 -5.46 3.47
N TRP A 238 20.83 -5.32 2.71
CA TRP A 238 19.85 -6.39 2.52
C TRP A 238 20.51 -7.69 2.03
N ASP A 239 21.32 -7.58 0.99
CA ASP A 239 22.04 -8.71 0.41
C ASP A 239 23.07 -9.29 1.38
N LEU A 240 23.82 -8.44 2.11
CA LEU A 240 24.82 -8.87 3.08
C LEU A 240 24.19 -9.67 4.22
N PHE A 241 23.11 -9.14 4.82
CA PHE A 241 22.48 -9.77 5.97
C PHE A 241 21.77 -11.07 5.59
N ASN A 242 21.15 -11.13 4.40
CA ASN A 242 20.61 -12.38 3.87
C ASN A 242 21.67 -13.44 3.63
N ARG A 243 22.78 -13.08 2.95
CA ARG A 243 23.90 -14.02 2.76
C ARG A 243 24.48 -14.51 4.08
N THR A 244 24.55 -13.64 5.09
CA THR A 244 25.05 -14.01 6.44
C THR A 244 24.11 -15.01 7.11
N ALA A 245 22.80 -14.73 7.13
CA ALA A 245 21.81 -15.61 7.71
C ALA A 245 21.80 -16.98 7.01
N GLN A 246 21.79 -16.98 5.67
CA GLN A 246 21.79 -18.21 4.87
C GLN A 246 23.08 -19.04 5.03
N LYS A 247 24.24 -18.37 5.14
CA LYS A 247 25.52 -19.05 5.39
C LYS A 247 25.52 -19.78 6.75
N ALA A 248 24.92 -19.19 7.76
CA ALA A 248 24.87 -19.77 9.11
C ALA A 248 23.77 -20.80 9.30
N GLY A 249 22.57 -20.57 8.70
CA GLY A 249 21.35 -21.34 8.96
C GLY A 249 20.79 -22.12 7.76
N GLY A 250 21.47 -22.07 6.61
CA GLY A 250 21.00 -22.70 5.37
C GLY A 250 20.10 -21.80 4.52
N PRO A 251 19.75 -22.22 3.30
CA PRO A 251 19.10 -21.37 2.30
C PRO A 251 17.70 -20.87 2.70
N ALA A 252 17.05 -21.53 3.63
CA ALA A 252 15.74 -21.12 4.15
C ALA A 252 15.83 -20.15 5.35
N CYS A 253 17.02 -19.86 5.88
CA CYS A 253 17.21 -18.88 6.94
C CYS A 253 17.26 -17.48 6.32
N LEU A 254 16.19 -16.70 6.48
CA LEU A 254 16.06 -15.39 5.84
C LEU A 254 16.33 -14.26 6.85
N TRP A 255 16.98 -13.20 6.36
CA TRP A 255 16.94 -11.92 7.05
C TRP A 255 15.95 -11.00 6.33
N ILE A 256 14.97 -10.46 7.06
CA ILE A 256 13.88 -9.68 6.49
C ILE A 256 13.85 -8.32 7.20
N GLY A 257 14.30 -7.28 6.49
CA GLY A 257 14.13 -5.91 6.95
C GLY A 257 12.66 -5.49 6.87
N MET A 258 12.12 -4.97 7.97
CA MET A 258 10.76 -4.44 7.99
C MET A 258 10.66 -3.18 7.14
N ASN A 259 9.54 -3.00 6.44
CA ASN A 259 9.30 -1.91 5.50
C ASN A 259 8.09 -1.07 5.91
N SER A 260 8.04 0.18 5.44
CA SER A 260 6.91 1.08 5.65
C SER A 260 5.73 0.70 4.74
N GLY A 261 4.51 1.04 5.15
CA GLY A 261 3.32 0.93 4.32
C GLY A 261 3.10 2.09 3.34
N SER A 262 3.92 3.16 3.36
CA SER A 262 3.78 4.30 2.46
C SER A 262 4.99 4.48 1.55
N ILE A 263 4.75 4.97 0.33
CA ILE A 263 5.81 5.21 -0.66
C ILE A 263 6.78 6.30 -0.17
N SER A 264 6.26 7.39 0.40
CA SER A 264 7.10 8.45 0.97
C SER A 264 7.89 7.97 2.19
N GLY A 265 7.30 7.11 3.03
CA GLY A 265 8.01 6.49 4.16
C GLY A 265 9.18 5.62 3.71
N GLN A 266 9.03 4.89 2.61
CA GLN A 266 10.11 4.12 1.97
C GLN A 266 11.19 5.07 1.43
N ALA A 267 10.80 6.10 0.68
CA ALA A 267 11.72 7.10 0.12
C ALA A 267 12.51 7.83 1.21
N GLN A 268 11.85 8.27 2.28
CA GLN A 268 12.49 8.93 3.42
C GLN A 268 13.53 8.06 4.15
N SER A 269 13.39 6.75 4.05
CA SER A 269 14.29 5.76 4.68
C SER A 269 15.25 5.12 3.69
N PHE A 270 15.32 5.60 2.45
CA PHE A 270 16.13 5.03 1.36
C PHE A 270 15.87 3.54 1.11
N ARG A 271 14.65 3.08 1.32
CA ARG A 271 14.24 1.72 1.02
C ARG A 271 13.64 1.69 -0.38
N ASP A 272 14.39 1.22 -1.36
CA ASP A 272 13.88 0.99 -2.72
C ASP A 272 12.95 -0.22 -2.70
N LEU A 273 11.66 0.03 -2.68
CA LEU A 273 10.66 -1.02 -2.53
C LEU A 273 10.70 -2.02 -3.67
N LYS A 274 10.91 -1.57 -4.91
CA LYS A 274 11.02 -2.46 -6.07
C LYS A 274 12.26 -3.34 -5.96
N ALA A 275 13.44 -2.74 -5.74
CA ALA A 275 14.68 -3.48 -5.61
C ALA A 275 14.68 -4.48 -4.44
N ILE A 276 14.00 -4.14 -3.32
CA ILE A 276 13.80 -5.04 -2.19
C ILE A 276 12.85 -6.18 -2.57
N CYS A 277 11.71 -5.91 -3.20
CA CYS A 277 10.74 -6.93 -3.62
C CYS A 277 11.31 -7.92 -4.63
N GLU A 278 12.22 -7.48 -5.52
CA GLU A 278 12.93 -8.35 -6.47
C GLU A 278 13.85 -9.37 -5.78
N ARG A 279 14.27 -9.11 -4.54
CA ARG A 279 15.16 -9.96 -3.72
C ARG A 279 14.45 -10.75 -2.65
N ALA A 280 13.31 -10.24 -2.20
CA ALA A 280 12.60 -10.76 -1.05
C ALA A 280 11.80 -12.03 -1.38
N GLU A 281 11.90 -13.04 -0.52
CA GLU A 281 11.02 -14.21 -0.56
C GLU A 281 9.70 -13.96 0.14
N MET A 282 9.67 -13.07 1.12
CA MET A 282 8.49 -12.54 1.78
C MET A 282 8.78 -11.09 2.24
N MET A 283 7.74 -10.33 2.55
CA MET A 283 7.85 -8.95 3.01
C MET A 283 7.21 -8.81 4.39
N LEU A 284 7.91 -8.15 5.32
CA LEU A 284 7.33 -7.74 6.60
C LEU A 284 7.03 -6.24 6.56
N LEU A 285 5.77 -5.85 6.83
CA LEU A 285 5.35 -4.46 6.89
C LEU A 285 5.21 -3.99 8.34
N ASP A 286 5.87 -2.91 8.71
CA ASP A 286 5.63 -2.20 9.96
C ASP A 286 4.72 -0.99 9.71
N HIS A 287 3.42 -1.28 9.56
CA HIS A 287 2.38 -0.33 9.24
C HIS A 287 1.19 -0.52 10.18
N GLN A 288 1.28 0.04 11.36
CA GLN A 288 0.50 -0.36 12.52
C GLN A 288 -0.89 0.28 12.63
N ARG A 289 -1.19 1.29 11.81
CA ARG A 289 -2.42 2.08 11.84
C ARG A 289 -2.61 2.91 10.59
N ARG A 290 -3.84 3.36 10.35
CA ARG A 290 -4.11 4.39 9.34
C ARG A 290 -3.51 5.74 9.75
N SER A 291 -3.20 6.60 8.78
CA SER A 291 -2.92 8.02 9.02
C SER A 291 -4.23 8.80 9.24
N ASP A 292 -4.13 9.99 9.86
CA ASP A 292 -5.30 10.84 10.09
C ASP A 292 -5.89 11.40 8.77
N SER A 293 -5.10 11.48 7.71
CA SER A 293 -5.50 11.93 6.37
C SER A 293 -6.01 10.82 5.45
N ALA A 294 -5.95 9.54 5.89
CA ALA A 294 -6.37 8.39 5.09
C ALA A 294 -7.29 7.47 5.90
N GLY A 295 -8.20 6.80 5.20
CA GLY A 295 -9.08 5.80 5.79
C GLY A 295 -8.44 4.41 5.83
N PHE A 296 -9.23 3.40 6.21
CA PHE A 296 -8.80 2.00 6.27
C PHE A 296 -8.41 1.42 4.90
N GLN A 297 -8.97 1.96 3.80
CA GLN A 297 -8.60 1.59 2.43
C GLN A 297 -7.10 1.79 2.14
N GLN A 298 -6.40 2.61 2.92
CA GLN A 298 -4.94 2.72 2.85
C GLN A 298 -4.26 1.36 3.01
N ASN A 299 -4.76 0.52 3.91
CA ASN A 299 -4.18 -0.81 4.13
C ASN A 299 -4.47 -1.78 2.98
N THR A 300 -5.67 -1.71 2.40
CA THR A 300 -6.02 -2.44 1.18
C THR A 300 -5.08 -2.06 0.03
N ASP A 301 -4.85 -0.77 -0.16
CA ASP A 301 -3.98 -0.24 -1.22
C ASP A 301 -2.52 -0.65 -1.01
N THR A 302 -2.00 -0.53 0.21
CA THR A 302 -0.64 -0.96 0.58
C THR A 302 -0.41 -2.44 0.24
N GLY A 303 -1.35 -3.32 0.59
CA GLY A 303 -1.26 -4.74 0.26
C GLY A 303 -1.18 -4.99 -1.24
N LYS A 304 -2.07 -4.37 -2.02
CA LYS A 304 -2.08 -4.49 -3.49
C LYS A 304 -0.80 -3.94 -4.11
N LEU A 305 -0.27 -2.81 -3.62
CA LEU A 305 0.94 -2.19 -4.09
C LEU A 305 2.17 -3.09 -3.87
N VAL A 306 2.31 -3.66 -2.68
CA VAL A 306 3.42 -4.57 -2.37
C VAL A 306 3.33 -5.86 -3.16
N HIS A 307 2.15 -6.50 -3.23
CA HIS A 307 1.96 -7.70 -4.05
C HIS A 307 2.15 -7.45 -5.55
N GLY A 308 1.87 -6.24 -6.03
CA GLY A 308 2.15 -5.83 -7.41
C GLY A 308 3.64 -5.87 -7.78
N LEU A 309 4.53 -5.70 -6.80
CA LEU A 309 5.98 -5.82 -6.96
C LEU A 309 6.49 -7.23 -6.60
N LEU A 310 6.09 -7.72 -5.44
CA LEU A 310 6.61 -8.94 -4.85
C LEU A 310 6.08 -10.22 -5.51
N GLY A 311 4.81 -10.21 -5.94
CA GLY A 311 4.06 -11.35 -6.43
C GLY A 311 2.90 -11.75 -5.49
N TRP A 312 1.81 -12.26 -6.08
CA TRP A 312 0.59 -12.65 -5.35
C TRP A 312 0.63 -14.08 -4.78
N ASP A 313 1.70 -14.80 -5.06
CA ASP A 313 2.05 -16.11 -4.49
C ASP A 313 2.94 -16.02 -3.25
N LYS A 314 3.38 -14.80 -2.90
CA LYS A 314 4.25 -14.53 -1.75
C LYS A 314 3.46 -14.01 -0.54
N VAL A 315 4.10 -14.06 0.63
CA VAL A 315 3.49 -13.74 1.92
C VAL A 315 3.93 -12.34 2.36
N VAL A 316 2.95 -11.52 2.78
CA VAL A 316 3.14 -10.12 3.20
C VAL A 316 2.46 -9.89 4.55
N PRO A 317 3.01 -10.34 5.68
CA PRO A 317 2.47 -10.04 7.00
C PRO A 317 2.68 -8.58 7.38
N GLU A 318 1.70 -8.02 8.07
CA GLU A 318 1.76 -6.64 8.55
C GLU A 318 1.58 -6.56 10.06
N SER A 319 2.44 -5.77 10.69
CA SER A 319 2.38 -5.44 12.13
C SER A 319 1.13 -4.62 12.44
N MET A 320 0.11 -5.26 13.01
CA MET A 320 -1.17 -4.64 13.37
C MET A 320 -1.22 -4.38 14.87
N ALA A 321 -1.04 -3.13 15.28
CA ALA A 321 -1.00 -2.77 16.69
C ALA A 321 -2.33 -3.05 17.39
N MET A 322 -2.31 -3.86 18.44
CA MET A 322 -3.44 -4.08 19.32
C MET A 322 -3.54 -3.01 20.42
N TYR A 323 -2.45 -2.27 20.66
CA TYR A 323 -2.42 -1.12 21.56
C TYR A 323 -2.85 0.16 20.84
N GLN A 324 -3.19 1.20 21.62
CA GLN A 324 -3.58 2.51 21.08
C GLN A 324 -2.40 3.18 20.39
N ALA A 325 -2.33 3.04 19.08
CA ALA A 325 -1.40 3.75 18.21
C ALA A 325 -2.11 4.95 17.57
N GLY A 326 -1.47 6.11 17.60
CA GLY A 326 -1.96 7.37 17.05
C GLY A 326 -0.80 8.34 16.88
N GLN A 327 -1.08 9.63 16.76
CA GLN A 327 -0.05 10.67 16.84
C GLN A 327 0.76 10.51 18.13
N ASN A 328 0.06 10.25 19.26
CA ASN A 328 0.64 9.78 20.49
C ASN A 328 0.31 8.29 20.67
N SER A 329 1.31 7.47 20.96
CA SER A 329 1.13 6.03 21.17
C SER A 329 1.03 5.72 22.67
N PHE A 330 -0.06 5.06 23.05
CA PHE A 330 -0.31 4.57 24.41
C PHE A 330 -0.15 3.05 24.43
N ARG A 331 1.09 2.58 24.57
CA ARG A 331 1.46 1.18 24.32
C ARG A 331 0.91 0.20 25.35
N VAL A 332 0.52 0.67 26.53
CA VAL A 332 -0.09 -0.17 27.58
C VAL A 332 -1.63 -0.08 27.62
N ALA A 333 -2.23 0.70 26.72
CA ALA A 333 -3.69 0.84 26.58
C ALA A 333 -4.18 0.17 25.31
N SER A 334 -5.35 -0.46 25.37
CA SER A 334 -5.98 -1.15 24.24
C SER A 334 -6.48 -0.17 23.16
N LYS A 335 -6.23 -0.49 21.90
CA LYS A 335 -6.92 0.14 20.77
C LYS A 335 -8.40 -0.26 20.81
N PRO A 336 -9.35 0.62 20.47
CA PRO A 336 -10.76 0.22 20.28
C PRO A 336 -10.86 -0.98 19.33
N ALA A 337 -11.63 -1.99 19.72
CA ALA A 337 -11.71 -3.23 18.94
C ALA A 337 -12.19 -3.00 17.50
N ALA A 338 -13.15 -2.09 17.29
CA ALA A 338 -13.64 -1.74 15.95
C ALA A 338 -12.53 -1.18 15.06
N GLU A 339 -11.69 -0.27 15.60
CA GLU A 339 -10.54 0.30 14.85
C GLU A 339 -9.50 -0.77 14.47
N ALA A 340 -9.13 -1.64 15.42
CA ALA A 340 -8.16 -2.70 15.15
C ALA A 340 -8.71 -3.72 14.13
N ARG A 341 -9.98 -4.12 14.26
CA ARG A 341 -10.67 -5.05 13.34
C ARG A 341 -10.67 -4.50 11.93
N MET A 342 -11.11 -3.25 11.75
CA MET A 342 -11.19 -2.64 10.42
C MET A 342 -9.82 -2.51 9.73
N TRP A 343 -8.75 -2.24 10.50
CA TRP A 343 -7.40 -2.22 9.96
C TRP A 343 -6.95 -3.59 9.46
N MET A 344 -7.18 -4.64 10.25
CA MET A 344 -6.87 -6.02 9.85
C MET A 344 -7.68 -6.45 8.61
N ILE A 345 -8.98 -6.19 8.60
CA ILE A 345 -9.89 -6.55 7.50
C ILE A 345 -9.50 -5.84 6.19
N ALA A 346 -9.19 -4.55 6.24
CA ALA A 346 -8.70 -3.82 5.09
C ALA A 346 -7.38 -4.41 4.56
N GLY A 347 -6.49 -4.84 5.46
CA GLY A 347 -5.29 -5.59 5.08
C GLY A 347 -5.61 -6.91 4.35
N PHE A 348 -6.55 -7.71 4.87
CA PHE A 348 -6.98 -8.96 4.22
C PHE A 348 -7.54 -8.72 2.82
N ALA A 349 -8.33 -7.65 2.65
CA ALA A 349 -8.85 -7.27 1.35
C ALA A 349 -7.74 -6.90 0.35
N GLY A 350 -6.61 -6.36 0.82
CA GLY A 350 -5.43 -6.04 0.03
C GLY A 350 -4.46 -7.20 -0.20
N GLY A 351 -4.66 -8.36 0.45
CA GLY A 351 -3.75 -9.51 0.36
C GLY A 351 -2.76 -9.63 1.53
N ILE A 352 -2.82 -8.73 2.48
CA ILE A 352 -1.98 -8.72 3.68
C ILE A 352 -2.38 -9.88 4.61
N GLN A 353 -1.39 -10.51 5.23
CA GLN A 353 -1.57 -11.55 6.24
C GLN A 353 -1.56 -10.95 7.65
N PRO A 354 -2.37 -11.48 8.58
CA PRO A 354 -2.47 -10.96 9.94
C PRO A 354 -1.21 -11.21 10.76
N TRP A 355 -0.80 -10.14 11.46
CA TRP A 355 0.26 -10.18 12.46
C TRP A 355 -0.16 -9.30 13.64
N TRP A 356 -0.70 -9.92 14.71
CA TRP A 356 -1.02 -9.16 15.92
C TRP A 356 0.25 -8.70 16.63
N HIS A 357 0.26 -7.45 17.08
CA HIS A 357 1.42 -6.83 17.71
C HIS A 357 1.07 -6.22 19.07
N HIS A 358 1.71 -6.71 20.10
CA HIS A 358 1.70 -6.18 21.47
C HIS A 358 3.05 -5.58 21.83
N VAL A 359 3.07 -4.69 22.83
CA VAL A 359 4.28 -4.09 23.41
C VAL A 359 4.27 -4.27 24.92
N GLY A 360 5.29 -4.94 25.46
CA GLY A 360 5.37 -5.36 26.85
C GLY A 360 4.83 -6.77 27.09
N ALA A 361 5.47 -7.50 28.01
CA ALA A 361 5.06 -8.86 28.34
C ALA A 361 3.81 -8.92 29.22
N TYR A 362 3.43 -7.82 29.83
CA TYR A 362 2.30 -7.69 30.72
C TYR A 362 1.58 -6.35 30.53
N HIS A 363 0.23 -6.38 30.51
CA HIS A 363 -0.58 -5.18 30.42
C HIS A 363 -1.63 -5.13 31.54
N GLU A 364 -1.83 -3.94 32.10
CA GLU A 364 -2.94 -3.64 32.99
C GLU A 364 -4.27 -3.63 32.24
N ASP A 365 -4.29 -3.08 31.02
CA ASP A 365 -5.44 -3.14 30.10
C ASP A 365 -5.37 -4.41 29.25
N ARG A 366 -6.20 -5.40 29.59
CA ARG A 366 -6.22 -6.72 28.94
C ARG A 366 -7.22 -6.85 27.78
N ARG A 367 -7.97 -5.82 27.45
CA ARG A 367 -8.98 -5.85 26.38
C ARG A 367 -8.38 -6.18 25.03
N MET A 368 -7.16 -5.68 24.77
CA MET A 368 -6.45 -5.89 23.50
C MET A 368 -6.22 -7.38 23.16
N TYR A 369 -6.10 -8.25 24.14
CA TYR A 369 -5.87 -9.69 23.92
C TYR A 369 -7.07 -10.42 23.32
N ARG A 370 -8.29 -9.84 23.43
CA ARG A 370 -9.51 -10.43 22.85
C ARG A 370 -9.80 -9.94 21.43
N THR A 371 -9.13 -8.89 20.97
CA THR A 371 -9.44 -8.24 19.68
C THR A 371 -8.97 -9.09 18.50
N ALA A 372 -7.77 -9.64 18.54
CA ALA A 372 -7.20 -10.39 17.42
C ALA A 372 -7.78 -11.81 17.29
N GLU A 373 -8.11 -12.47 18.39
CA GLU A 373 -8.49 -13.88 18.41
C GLU A 373 -9.62 -14.27 17.44
N PRO A 374 -10.78 -13.59 17.39
CA PRO A 374 -11.86 -13.98 16.48
C PRO A 374 -11.48 -13.77 15.01
N LEU A 375 -10.72 -12.72 14.69
CA LEU A 375 -10.27 -12.47 13.31
C LEU A 375 -9.20 -13.45 12.84
N MET A 376 -8.26 -13.81 13.72
CA MET A 376 -7.24 -14.83 13.42
C MET A 376 -7.85 -16.19 13.15
N ARG A 377 -8.90 -16.58 13.91
CA ARG A 377 -9.66 -17.80 13.69
C ARG A 377 -10.42 -17.76 12.38
N TRP A 378 -11.17 -16.66 12.14
CA TRP A 378 -11.89 -16.49 10.89
C TRP A 378 -10.94 -16.54 9.67
N TYR A 379 -9.76 -15.90 9.78
CA TYR A 379 -8.74 -15.94 8.73
C TYR A 379 -8.30 -17.40 8.48
N LYS A 380 -7.99 -18.15 9.54
CA LYS A 380 -7.62 -19.57 9.41
C LYS A 380 -8.69 -20.39 8.69
N ASP A 381 -9.95 -20.25 9.09
CA ASP A 381 -11.07 -21.02 8.56
C ASP A 381 -11.32 -20.70 7.07
N ASN A 382 -10.93 -19.50 6.62
CA ASN A 382 -11.12 -19.01 5.26
C ASN A 382 -9.81 -18.82 4.49
N GLU A 383 -8.67 -19.29 5.01
CA GLU A 383 -7.31 -19.06 4.47
C GLU A 383 -7.20 -19.49 3.00
N ALA A 384 -7.87 -20.59 2.59
CA ALA A 384 -7.88 -21.05 1.21
C ALA A 384 -8.41 -20.02 0.18
N TYR A 385 -9.20 -19.03 0.61
CA TYR A 385 -9.73 -17.96 -0.23
C TYR A 385 -8.93 -16.65 -0.13
N LEU A 386 -8.00 -16.57 0.83
CA LEU A 386 -7.26 -15.35 1.16
C LEU A 386 -5.83 -15.36 0.63
N VAL A 387 -5.33 -16.52 0.19
CA VAL A 387 -3.96 -16.72 -0.31
C VAL A 387 -3.97 -17.21 -1.76
N ASN A 388 -2.84 -17.10 -2.46
CA ASN A 388 -2.65 -17.60 -3.83
C ASN A 388 -3.78 -17.16 -4.78
N ARG A 389 -4.14 -15.89 -4.73
CA ARG A 389 -5.18 -15.27 -5.55
C ARG A 389 -4.60 -14.21 -6.48
N ARG A 390 -5.30 -13.89 -7.56
CA ARG A 390 -4.89 -12.88 -8.52
C ARG A 390 -5.93 -11.77 -8.57
N PRO A 391 -5.55 -10.48 -8.51
CA PRO A 391 -6.50 -9.39 -8.58
C PRO A 391 -7.18 -9.34 -9.96
N LEU A 392 -8.45 -8.99 -9.94
CA LEU A 392 -9.26 -8.71 -11.13
C LEU A 392 -9.70 -7.25 -11.11
N ALA A 393 -9.04 -6.43 -11.91
CA ALA A 393 -9.35 -5.02 -12.06
C ALA A 393 -9.19 -4.60 -13.53
N ALA A 394 -9.98 -3.60 -13.95
CA ALA A 394 -9.89 -3.02 -15.29
C ALA A 394 -9.08 -1.72 -15.30
N VAL A 395 -8.73 -1.17 -14.14
CA VAL A 395 -8.10 0.14 -13.99
C VAL A 395 -6.77 -0.01 -13.29
N GLY A 396 -5.71 0.54 -13.88
CA GLY A 396 -4.37 0.62 -13.30
C GLY A 396 -4.09 2.02 -12.79
N LEU A 397 -3.76 2.14 -11.49
CA LEU A 397 -3.32 3.39 -10.87
C LEU A 397 -1.79 3.38 -10.79
N VAL A 398 -1.15 4.18 -11.65
CA VAL A 398 0.31 4.14 -11.84
C VAL A 398 1.02 4.92 -10.74
N TRP A 399 2.11 4.36 -10.24
CA TRP A 399 2.97 4.96 -9.24
C TRP A 399 4.44 4.67 -9.49
N SER A 400 5.33 5.49 -8.92
CA SER A 400 6.78 5.32 -8.99
C SER A 400 7.45 5.98 -7.80
N GLN A 401 8.40 5.28 -7.17
CA GLN A 401 9.21 5.87 -6.10
C GLN A 401 10.15 6.95 -6.63
N GLN A 402 10.61 6.84 -7.87
CA GLN A 402 11.38 7.89 -8.55
C GLN A 402 10.59 9.19 -8.66
N ASN A 403 9.29 9.11 -8.96
CA ASN A 403 8.41 10.29 -8.98
C ASN A 403 8.32 10.97 -7.60
N THR A 404 8.27 10.16 -6.53
CA THR A 404 8.30 10.66 -5.15
C THR A 404 9.60 11.41 -4.85
N ASP A 405 10.75 10.88 -5.30
CA ASP A 405 12.06 11.47 -5.04
C ASP A 405 12.36 12.69 -5.92
N TYR A 406 12.25 12.55 -7.23
CA TYR A 406 12.80 13.53 -8.15
C TYR A 406 11.79 14.60 -8.62
N PHE A 407 10.50 14.30 -8.55
CA PHE A 407 9.43 15.28 -8.75
C PHE A 407 8.84 15.76 -7.42
N GLY A 408 8.43 14.84 -6.53
CA GLY A 408 7.83 15.16 -5.23
C GLY A 408 8.79 15.84 -4.27
N ARG A 409 10.03 15.35 -4.19
CA ARG A 409 11.11 15.88 -3.33
C ARG A 409 10.64 15.99 -1.87
N ASP A 410 10.80 17.15 -1.24
CA ASP A 410 10.36 17.42 0.14
C ASP A 410 8.84 17.67 0.23
N ARG A 411 8.15 17.77 -0.91
CA ARG A 411 6.69 17.93 -1.04
C ARG A 411 6.01 16.70 -1.60
N ALA A 412 6.62 15.53 -1.45
CA ALA A 412 6.13 14.29 -2.04
C ALA A 412 4.70 13.93 -1.57
N GLU A 413 4.38 14.13 -0.30
CA GLU A 413 3.01 13.94 0.22
C GLU A 413 2.00 14.84 -0.51
N GLU A 414 2.34 16.11 -0.71
CA GLU A 414 1.46 17.08 -1.37
C GLU A 414 1.33 16.82 -2.86
N LEU A 415 2.45 16.60 -3.58
CA LEU A 415 2.48 16.59 -5.04
C LEU A 415 2.20 15.21 -5.62
N VAL A 416 2.59 14.13 -4.94
CA VAL A 416 2.54 12.76 -5.45
C VAL A 416 1.49 11.94 -4.73
N GLU A 417 1.63 11.75 -3.41
CA GLU A 417 0.74 10.84 -2.67
C GLU A 417 -0.70 11.37 -2.61
N THR A 418 -0.89 12.69 -2.49
CA THR A 418 -2.24 13.27 -2.46
C THR A 418 -2.96 13.13 -3.80
N SER A 419 -2.27 13.28 -4.95
CA SER A 419 -2.84 13.03 -6.28
C SER A 419 -3.23 11.55 -6.45
N TYR A 420 -2.33 10.64 -6.10
CA TYR A 420 -2.59 9.20 -6.10
C TYR A 420 -3.80 8.86 -5.23
N ARG A 421 -3.83 9.36 -4.00
CA ARG A 421 -4.92 9.14 -3.04
C ARG A 421 -6.27 9.66 -3.55
N GLY A 422 -6.30 10.77 -4.28
CA GLY A 422 -7.53 11.32 -4.85
C GLY A 422 -8.19 10.36 -5.85
N PHE A 423 -7.44 9.81 -6.77
CA PHE A 423 -7.96 8.81 -7.71
C PHE A 423 -8.30 7.49 -7.02
N MET A 424 -7.50 7.06 -6.04
CA MET A 424 -7.80 5.88 -5.23
C MET A 424 -9.14 6.04 -4.50
N GLN A 425 -9.34 7.15 -3.79
CA GLN A 425 -10.57 7.43 -3.04
C GLN A 425 -11.78 7.59 -3.98
N ALA A 426 -11.63 8.24 -5.14
CA ALA A 426 -12.69 8.34 -6.14
C ALA A 426 -13.09 6.95 -6.66
N SER A 427 -12.12 6.07 -6.92
CA SER A 427 -12.38 4.69 -7.35
C SER A 427 -13.10 3.87 -6.26
N VAL A 428 -12.67 3.96 -5.01
CA VAL A 428 -13.32 3.30 -3.86
C VAL A 428 -14.76 3.80 -3.69
N ARG A 429 -14.98 5.12 -3.69
CA ARG A 429 -16.32 5.71 -3.55
C ARG A 429 -17.25 5.30 -4.70
N ALA A 430 -16.73 5.23 -5.89
CA ALA A 430 -17.46 4.82 -7.09
C ALA A 430 -17.56 3.28 -7.25
N ARG A 431 -16.98 2.51 -6.32
CA ARG A 431 -16.98 1.04 -6.34
C ARG A 431 -16.31 0.46 -7.58
N ILE A 432 -15.23 1.09 -8.02
CA ILE A 432 -14.43 0.68 -9.18
C ILE A 432 -13.20 -0.06 -8.68
N PRO A 433 -13.08 -1.37 -8.93
CA PRO A 433 -11.86 -2.11 -8.63
C PRO A 433 -10.67 -1.58 -9.42
N TYR A 434 -9.58 -1.28 -8.72
CA TYR A 434 -8.33 -0.79 -9.31
C TYR A 434 -7.13 -1.59 -8.82
N LEU A 435 -6.03 -1.50 -9.56
CA LEU A 435 -4.76 -2.14 -9.25
C LEU A 435 -3.65 -1.09 -9.25
N PRO A 436 -2.85 -0.94 -8.16
CA PRO A 436 -1.60 -0.18 -8.22
C PRO A 436 -0.63 -0.82 -9.23
N VAL A 437 -0.11 -0.02 -10.15
CA VAL A 437 0.82 -0.46 -11.20
C VAL A 437 2.12 0.33 -11.07
N HIS A 438 3.24 -0.33 -10.85
CA HIS A 438 4.53 0.35 -10.89
C HIS A 438 4.84 0.81 -12.32
N ALA A 439 5.35 2.03 -12.49
CA ALA A 439 5.58 2.63 -13.81
C ALA A 439 6.47 1.76 -14.74
N ASP A 440 7.44 1.00 -14.19
CA ASP A 440 8.25 0.06 -14.95
C ASP A 440 7.51 -1.22 -15.35
N HIS A 441 6.33 -1.47 -14.79
CA HIS A 441 5.56 -2.71 -15.00
C HIS A 441 4.31 -2.50 -15.87
N ILE A 442 4.15 -1.32 -16.50
CA ILE A 442 3.01 -1.00 -17.36
C ILE A 442 2.85 -2.05 -18.47
N GLU A 443 3.92 -2.52 -19.09
CA GLU A 443 3.83 -3.55 -20.14
C GLU A 443 3.43 -4.92 -19.58
N ARG A 444 3.95 -5.30 -18.41
CA ARG A 444 3.65 -6.56 -17.74
C ARG A 444 2.16 -6.65 -17.35
N ASP A 445 1.64 -5.57 -16.78
CA ASP A 445 0.31 -5.55 -16.14
C ASP A 445 -0.77 -4.99 -17.07
N GLY A 446 -0.40 -4.13 -18.02
CA GLY A 446 -1.34 -3.38 -18.89
C GLY A 446 -2.22 -4.25 -19.77
N GLY A 447 -1.76 -5.43 -20.19
CA GLY A 447 -2.52 -6.31 -21.10
C GLY A 447 -3.90 -6.75 -20.56
N LYS A 448 -4.13 -6.64 -19.24
CA LYS A 448 -5.39 -6.98 -18.57
C LYS A 448 -6.23 -5.75 -18.21
N LEU A 449 -5.68 -4.56 -18.37
CA LEU A 449 -6.30 -3.32 -17.98
C LEU A 449 -7.04 -2.67 -19.14
N ALA A 450 -8.08 -1.92 -18.82
CA ALA A 450 -8.85 -1.13 -19.76
C ALA A 450 -8.42 0.33 -19.76
N ALA A 451 -7.93 0.83 -18.63
CA ALA A 451 -7.47 2.20 -18.47
C ALA A 451 -6.27 2.29 -17.53
N LEU A 452 -5.40 3.28 -17.76
CA LEU A 452 -4.33 3.71 -16.85
C LEU A 452 -4.64 5.10 -16.31
N ILE A 453 -4.28 5.33 -15.05
CA ILE A 453 -4.32 6.63 -14.41
C ILE A 453 -2.89 7.02 -14.05
N LEU A 454 -2.44 8.18 -14.51
CA LEU A 454 -1.13 8.79 -14.22
C LEU A 454 -1.33 10.00 -13.28
N PRO A 455 -1.42 9.79 -11.95
CA PRO A 455 -1.76 10.84 -11.01
C PRO A 455 -0.55 11.74 -10.73
N ASN A 456 -0.43 12.85 -11.43
CA ASN A 456 0.68 13.79 -11.33
C ASN A 456 2.05 13.07 -11.38
N LEU A 457 2.19 12.12 -12.31
CA LEU A 457 3.40 11.31 -12.50
C LEU A 457 4.46 12.14 -13.24
N GLY A 458 5.00 13.18 -12.58
CA GLY A 458 5.86 14.18 -13.18
C GLY A 458 7.17 13.61 -13.71
N ALA A 459 7.87 12.80 -12.92
CA ALA A 459 9.12 12.18 -13.30
C ALA A 459 8.88 10.80 -13.94
N MET A 460 9.16 10.69 -15.24
CA MET A 460 9.03 9.45 -16.01
C MET A 460 10.24 9.25 -16.92
N SER A 461 10.72 8.01 -17.03
CA SER A 461 11.73 7.64 -18.01
C SER A 461 11.13 7.54 -19.43
N ASP A 462 11.99 7.59 -20.45
CA ASP A 462 11.56 7.41 -21.83
C ASP A 462 10.96 6.02 -22.07
N ALA A 463 11.48 5.00 -21.38
CA ALA A 463 10.94 3.64 -21.44
C ALA A 463 9.52 3.56 -20.84
N GLN A 464 9.26 4.23 -19.73
CA GLN A 464 7.93 4.32 -19.11
C GLN A 464 6.95 5.07 -20.02
N CYS A 465 7.37 6.20 -20.60
CA CYS A 465 6.56 6.94 -21.59
C CYS A 465 6.24 6.07 -22.82
N ALA A 466 7.21 5.33 -23.35
CA ALA A 466 7.01 4.40 -24.45
C ALA A 466 6.02 3.27 -24.10
N ALA A 467 6.07 2.75 -22.87
CA ALA A 467 5.12 1.73 -22.40
C ALA A 467 3.68 2.28 -22.34
N VAL A 468 3.51 3.52 -21.88
CA VAL A 468 2.20 4.21 -21.90
C VAL A 468 1.70 4.37 -23.32
N ARG A 469 2.54 4.79 -24.28
CA ARG A 469 2.14 4.92 -25.71
C ARG A 469 1.62 3.61 -26.26
N ARG A 470 2.41 2.53 -26.09
CA ARG A 470 1.99 1.19 -26.56
C ARG A 470 0.69 0.72 -25.92
N PHE A 471 0.43 1.09 -24.67
CA PHE A 471 -0.84 0.78 -24.01
C PHE A 471 -2.02 1.50 -24.68
N VAL A 472 -1.88 2.80 -24.97
CA VAL A 472 -2.92 3.59 -25.64
C VAL A 472 -3.11 3.15 -27.08
N GLU A 473 -2.04 2.90 -27.82
CA GLU A 473 -2.07 2.38 -29.21
C GLU A 473 -2.82 1.05 -29.33
N LYS A 474 -2.74 0.19 -28.30
CA LYS A 474 -3.50 -1.06 -28.21
C LYS A 474 -4.96 -0.85 -27.80
N GLY A 475 -5.45 0.39 -27.71
CA GLY A 475 -6.84 0.73 -27.41
C GLY A 475 -7.13 0.88 -25.90
N GLY A 476 -6.10 1.01 -25.07
CA GLY A 476 -6.25 1.39 -23.66
C GLY A 476 -6.68 2.84 -23.51
N GLY A 477 -7.54 3.14 -22.52
CA GLY A 477 -7.85 4.53 -22.15
C GLY A 477 -6.84 5.05 -21.13
N MET A 478 -6.75 6.39 -20.99
CA MET A 478 -5.81 6.99 -20.05
C MET A 478 -6.37 8.24 -19.40
N ILE A 479 -6.02 8.46 -18.14
CA ILE A 479 -6.22 9.72 -17.43
C ILE A 479 -4.86 10.17 -16.90
N ALA A 480 -4.49 11.42 -17.16
CA ALA A 480 -3.29 12.03 -16.58
C ALA A 480 -3.64 13.35 -15.90
N SER A 481 -2.87 13.74 -14.88
CA SER A 481 -3.05 15.02 -14.19
C SER A 481 -1.72 15.75 -13.99
N GLY A 482 -1.80 17.07 -13.87
CA GLY A 482 -0.69 17.92 -13.47
C GLY A 482 0.54 17.80 -14.35
N ALA A 483 1.71 17.66 -13.74
CA ALA A 483 3.00 17.64 -14.44
C ALA A 483 3.36 16.28 -15.06
N SER A 484 2.42 15.33 -15.24
CA SER A 484 2.71 13.97 -15.73
C SER A 484 3.59 14.00 -16.99
N SER A 485 4.74 13.29 -16.93
CA SER A 485 5.76 13.19 -17.99
C SER A 485 6.53 14.48 -18.35
N LEU A 486 6.43 15.54 -17.56
CA LEU A 486 7.14 16.80 -17.81
C LEU A 486 8.64 16.73 -17.47
N TYR A 487 9.03 15.79 -16.63
CA TYR A 487 10.42 15.58 -16.17
C TYR A 487 10.90 14.17 -16.54
N ASN A 488 12.21 14.03 -16.76
CA ASN A 488 12.83 12.73 -16.90
C ASN A 488 12.94 12.02 -15.52
N GLU A 489 13.41 10.78 -15.52
CA GLU A 489 13.54 9.94 -14.32
C GLU A 489 14.43 10.54 -13.21
N SER A 490 15.29 11.49 -13.53
CA SER A 490 16.17 12.19 -12.59
C SER A 490 15.66 13.58 -12.20
N GLY A 491 14.44 13.94 -12.61
CA GLY A 491 13.82 15.23 -12.31
C GLY A 491 14.32 16.40 -13.18
N GLY A 492 15.02 16.12 -14.28
CA GLY A 492 15.37 17.12 -15.29
C GLY A 492 14.15 17.50 -16.13
N SER A 493 13.86 18.80 -16.28
CA SER A 493 12.76 19.29 -17.11
C SER A 493 12.99 18.94 -18.59
N ARG A 494 11.91 18.50 -19.25
CA ARG A 494 11.90 18.20 -20.69
C ARG A 494 11.51 19.38 -21.56
N GLY A 495 11.04 20.48 -20.95
CA GLY A 495 10.51 21.64 -21.68
C GLY A 495 9.08 21.43 -22.19
N ASP A 496 8.64 20.21 -22.44
CA ASP A 496 7.28 19.83 -22.79
C ASP A 496 6.95 18.45 -22.20
N PHE A 497 5.67 18.09 -22.16
CA PHE A 497 5.24 16.75 -21.75
C PHE A 497 5.77 15.71 -22.74
N ALA A 498 6.45 14.67 -22.25
CA ALA A 498 6.87 13.57 -23.11
C ALA A 498 5.68 12.85 -23.78
N LEU A 499 4.47 12.99 -23.23
CA LEU A 499 3.22 12.41 -23.72
C LEU A 499 2.25 13.47 -24.29
N ALA A 500 2.76 14.64 -24.69
CA ALA A 500 1.97 15.76 -25.22
C ALA A 500 1.02 15.34 -26.35
N ASP A 501 1.51 14.53 -27.27
CA ASP A 501 0.74 14.00 -28.41
C ASP A 501 -0.46 13.15 -27.98
N LEU A 502 -0.35 12.39 -26.89
CA LEU A 502 -1.46 11.62 -26.32
C LEU A 502 -2.43 12.52 -25.57
N PHE A 503 -1.92 13.47 -24.80
CA PHE A 503 -2.74 14.38 -24.01
C PHE A 503 -3.54 15.37 -24.87
N GLY A 504 -3.04 15.71 -26.06
CA GLY A 504 -3.58 16.79 -26.89
C GLY A 504 -3.29 18.17 -26.33
N VAL A 505 -2.22 18.27 -25.54
CA VAL A 505 -1.77 19.52 -24.93
C VAL A 505 -0.25 19.60 -24.87
N HIS A 506 0.26 20.83 -24.92
CA HIS A 506 1.67 21.16 -24.73
C HIS A 506 1.86 22.04 -23.51
N ALA A 507 3.00 21.92 -22.87
CA ALA A 507 3.34 22.75 -21.73
C ALA A 507 3.40 24.24 -22.12
N GLY A 508 2.74 25.09 -21.37
CA GLY A 508 2.86 26.54 -21.52
C GLY A 508 4.23 27.05 -21.07
N ALA A 509 4.57 28.30 -21.40
CA ALA A 509 5.89 28.88 -21.12
C ALA A 509 6.31 28.86 -19.64
N LYS A 510 5.39 28.59 -18.74
CA LYS A 510 5.61 28.57 -17.28
C LYS A 510 5.11 27.27 -16.64
N ALA A 511 5.09 26.15 -17.36
CA ALA A 511 4.66 24.89 -16.82
C ALA A 511 5.73 24.29 -15.87
N GLY A 512 5.27 23.53 -14.88
CA GLY A 512 6.10 22.76 -13.98
C GLY A 512 6.22 23.31 -12.55
N LEU A 513 7.12 22.71 -11.77
CA LEU A 513 7.30 23.04 -10.35
C LEU A 513 7.52 24.56 -10.12
N GLY A 514 6.61 25.17 -9.36
CA GLY A 514 6.69 26.59 -8.98
C GLY A 514 6.17 27.59 -10.01
N SER A 515 5.77 27.14 -11.21
CA SER A 515 5.29 28.01 -12.29
C SER A 515 3.78 27.93 -12.54
N SER A 516 3.11 26.92 -12.00
CA SER A 516 1.66 26.74 -12.14
C SER A 516 0.87 27.86 -11.43
N THR A 517 -0.26 28.27 -12.01
CA THR A 517 -1.17 29.21 -11.38
C THR A 517 -1.78 28.60 -10.11
N ARG A 518 -1.73 29.31 -9.00
CA ARG A 518 -2.35 28.92 -7.73
C ARG A 518 -3.51 29.85 -7.42
N THR A 519 -4.59 29.27 -6.93
CA THR A 519 -5.77 30.01 -6.49
C THR A 519 -6.32 29.43 -5.18
N SER A 520 -6.91 30.30 -4.34
CA SER A 520 -7.55 29.88 -3.09
C SER A 520 -8.99 29.43 -3.30
N HIS A 521 -9.72 30.11 -4.18
CA HIS A 521 -11.11 29.82 -4.49
C HIS A 521 -11.45 30.38 -5.87
N THR A 522 -12.17 29.61 -6.64
CA THR A 522 -12.81 30.00 -7.89
C THR A 522 -13.69 28.84 -8.39
N TYR A 523 -13.88 28.73 -9.69
CA TYR A 523 -14.68 27.69 -10.32
C TYR A 523 -14.02 27.18 -11.60
N LEU A 524 -14.33 25.96 -11.96
CA LEU A 524 -14.17 25.43 -13.30
C LEU A 524 -15.55 25.44 -13.98
N ARG A 525 -15.60 25.99 -15.18
CA ARG A 525 -16.84 26.06 -15.96
C ARG A 525 -16.86 24.94 -17.00
N LEU A 526 -18.01 24.28 -17.14
CA LEU A 526 -18.22 23.36 -18.24
C LEU A 526 -18.17 24.13 -19.56
N HIS A 527 -17.44 23.62 -20.54
CA HIS A 527 -17.31 24.26 -21.84
C HIS A 527 -18.67 24.33 -22.53
N HIS A 528 -19.06 25.51 -23.03
CA HIS A 528 -20.40 25.77 -23.52
C HIS A 528 -20.80 24.93 -24.75
N GLU A 529 -19.82 24.54 -25.58
CA GLU A 529 -20.06 23.69 -26.78
C GLU A 529 -20.46 22.26 -26.41
N LEU A 530 -20.21 21.83 -25.17
CA LEU A 530 -20.59 20.51 -24.67
C LEU A 530 -21.97 20.50 -24.01
N ARG A 531 -22.66 21.63 -23.99
CA ARG A 531 -24.03 21.75 -23.48
C ARG A 531 -25.01 21.93 -24.61
N ALA A 532 -26.07 21.14 -24.61
CA ALA A 532 -27.15 21.28 -25.58
C ALA A 532 -27.87 22.63 -25.43
N ARG A 533 -28.01 23.13 -24.20
CA ARG A 533 -28.66 24.42 -23.89
C ARG A 533 -28.12 24.99 -22.56
N VAL A 534 -28.12 26.32 -22.48
CA VAL A 534 -27.99 27.07 -21.22
C VAL A 534 -29.38 27.57 -20.86
N TRP A 535 -29.83 27.25 -19.65
CA TRP A 535 -31.05 27.83 -19.09
C TRP A 535 -30.72 28.77 -17.94
N GLY A 536 -31.49 29.81 -17.82
CA GLY A 536 -31.27 30.82 -16.80
C GLY A 536 -32.36 30.78 -15.72
N PRO A 537 -32.09 31.42 -14.55
CA PRO A 537 -32.99 31.42 -13.42
C PRO A 537 -34.11 32.41 -13.60
N LYS A 538 -34.97 32.22 -14.61
CA LYS A 538 -36.26 32.92 -14.67
C LYS A 538 -37.26 32.14 -13.83
N ALA A 539 -38.09 32.83 -13.09
CA ALA A 539 -39.21 32.21 -12.37
C ALA A 539 -40.10 31.45 -13.39
N GLY A 540 -40.25 30.15 -13.17
CA GLY A 540 -41.03 29.27 -14.03
C GLY A 540 -40.25 28.68 -15.23
N ASP A 541 -38.94 28.98 -15.37
CA ASP A 541 -38.12 28.31 -16.36
C ASP A 541 -37.88 26.85 -15.94
N GLU A 542 -38.10 25.95 -16.88
CA GLU A 542 -37.73 24.57 -16.71
C GLU A 542 -36.32 24.32 -17.27
N PRO A 543 -35.57 23.37 -16.68
CA PRO A 543 -34.33 22.93 -17.28
C PRO A 543 -34.59 22.48 -18.70
N PRO A 544 -33.70 22.74 -19.66
CA PRO A 544 -33.82 22.22 -21.01
C PRO A 544 -33.86 20.68 -20.93
N PRO A 545 -34.62 20.04 -21.85
CA PRO A 545 -34.58 18.59 -21.94
C PRO A 545 -33.12 18.17 -22.06
N ALA A 546 -32.75 17.14 -21.33
CA ALA A 546 -31.39 16.61 -21.30
C ALA A 546 -30.95 16.26 -22.72
N GLY A 547 -30.01 17.03 -23.28
CA GLY A 547 -29.21 16.60 -24.41
C GLY A 547 -28.22 15.55 -23.94
N GLU A 548 -27.73 14.69 -24.82
CA GLU A 548 -26.63 13.80 -24.49
C GLU A 548 -25.40 14.63 -24.15
N ARG A 549 -25.04 14.68 -22.87
CA ARG A 549 -23.74 15.23 -22.43
C ARG A 549 -22.66 14.22 -22.70
N HIS A 550 -21.43 14.72 -22.85
CA HIS A 550 -20.27 13.85 -22.93
C HIS A 550 -20.22 12.93 -21.68
N PRO A 551 -19.94 11.62 -21.82
CA PRO A 551 -19.98 10.66 -20.72
C PRO A 551 -19.11 11.06 -19.50
N ALA A 552 -18.04 11.83 -19.71
CA ALA A 552 -17.22 12.39 -18.63
C ALA A 552 -17.98 13.40 -17.74
N LEU A 553 -19.11 13.94 -18.22
CA LEU A 553 -19.94 14.92 -17.51
C LEU A 553 -21.26 14.32 -17.03
N ARG A 554 -21.39 13.01 -16.94
CA ARG A 554 -22.57 12.33 -16.43
C ARG A 554 -22.90 12.83 -15.02
N GLY A 555 -24.18 13.17 -14.79
CA GLY A 555 -24.65 13.67 -13.50
C GLY A 555 -24.47 15.17 -13.27
N PHE A 556 -23.86 15.91 -14.22
CA PHE A 556 -23.67 17.36 -14.13
C PHE A 556 -24.70 18.15 -14.96
N ASP A 557 -25.92 17.62 -15.09
CA ASP A 557 -26.94 18.23 -15.98
C ASP A 557 -27.51 19.54 -15.42
N GLU A 558 -27.47 19.70 -14.08
CA GLU A 558 -28.03 20.87 -13.37
C GLU A 558 -26.98 21.90 -12.98
N THR A 559 -25.70 21.72 -13.37
CA THR A 559 -24.63 22.67 -13.05
C THR A 559 -23.79 23.06 -14.25
N ASP A 560 -23.34 24.33 -14.28
CA ASP A 560 -22.42 24.90 -15.24
C ASP A 560 -21.03 25.12 -14.67
N ILE A 561 -20.89 24.98 -13.35
CA ILE A 561 -19.65 25.30 -12.64
C ILE A 561 -19.36 24.25 -11.58
N LEU A 562 -18.09 23.97 -11.37
CA LEU A 562 -17.59 23.17 -10.25
C LEU A 562 -16.74 24.06 -9.34
N PRO A 563 -16.87 23.95 -8.02
CA PRO A 563 -16.03 24.71 -7.08
C PRO A 563 -14.56 24.29 -7.28
N TYR A 564 -13.65 25.25 -7.24
CA TYR A 564 -12.24 24.99 -7.45
C TYR A 564 -11.36 25.96 -6.64
N GLY A 565 -10.31 25.43 -6.06
CA GLY A 565 -9.22 26.16 -5.45
C GLY A 565 -8.02 25.24 -5.41
N GLY A 566 -7.01 25.49 -6.22
CA GLY A 566 -5.92 24.54 -6.39
C GLY A 566 -4.83 25.05 -7.30
N VAL A 567 -4.19 24.14 -8.00
CA VAL A 567 -3.12 24.40 -8.95
C VAL A 567 -3.57 24.08 -10.36
N LEU A 568 -3.38 25.03 -11.26
CA LEU A 568 -3.66 24.91 -12.67
C LEU A 568 -2.36 24.92 -13.46
N GLU A 569 -2.10 23.88 -14.24
CA GLU A 569 -0.96 23.84 -15.17
C GLU A 569 -1.25 24.69 -16.40
N PRO A 570 -0.34 25.63 -16.79
CA PRO A 570 -0.49 26.41 -18.01
C PRO A 570 -0.24 25.56 -19.25
N LEU A 571 -1.17 25.59 -20.18
CA LEU A 571 -1.19 24.72 -21.35
C LEU A 571 -1.38 25.48 -22.67
N LYS A 572 -1.00 24.81 -23.75
CA LYS A 572 -1.50 25.05 -25.12
C LYS A 572 -2.19 23.80 -25.59
N THR A 573 -3.41 23.92 -26.12
CA THR A 573 -4.20 22.77 -26.60
C THR A 573 -3.99 22.55 -28.09
N ASP A 574 -4.00 21.30 -28.52
CA ASP A 574 -4.05 20.92 -29.94
C ASP A 574 -5.40 21.27 -30.52
N PRO A 575 -5.49 21.60 -31.85
CA PRO A 575 -6.75 21.89 -32.53
C PRO A 575 -7.76 20.72 -32.54
N ASN A 576 -7.29 19.48 -32.42
CA ASN A 576 -8.09 18.26 -32.38
C ASN A 576 -8.40 17.75 -30.99
N ALA A 577 -8.06 18.51 -29.97
CA ALA A 577 -8.38 18.21 -28.56
C ALA A 577 -9.67 18.94 -28.15
N THR A 578 -10.46 18.31 -27.30
CA THR A 578 -11.72 18.87 -26.79
C THR A 578 -11.54 19.39 -25.38
N VAL A 579 -11.75 20.69 -25.18
CA VAL A 579 -11.73 21.30 -23.82
C VAL A 579 -13.08 21.04 -23.17
N VAL A 580 -13.10 20.35 -22.05
CA VAL A 580 -14.30 19.97 -21.30
C VAL A 580 -14.61 20.97 -20.19
N LEU A 581 -13.58 21.41 -19.47
CA LEU A 581 -13.68 22.42 -18.41
C LEU A 581 -12.73 23.57 -18.70
N THR A 582 -13.20 24.79 -18.43
CA THR A 582 -12.38 25.99 -18.49
C THR A 582 -12.26 26.62 -17.10
N PHE A 583 -11.10 27.25 -16.84
CA PHE A 583 -10.82 27.92 -15.59
C PHE A 583 -11.47 29.31 -15.55
N VAL A 584 -12.11 29.63 -14.42
CA VAL A 584 -12.60 30.98 -14.13
C VAL A 584 -11.56 31.70 -13.26
N PRO A 585 -10.99 32.84 -13.72
CA PRO A 585 -10.04 33.60 -12.90
C PRO A 585 -10.63 34.01 -11.55
N GLU A 586 -9.78 34.08 -10.55
CA GLU A 586 -10.16 34.45 -9.18
C GLU A 586 -10.81 35.85 -9.10
N PHE A 587 -11.79 35.99 -8.23
CA PHE A 587 -12.51 37.24 -8.00
C PHE A 587 -12.81 37.40 -6.50
N PRO A 588 -13.10 38.64 -6.03
CA PRO A 588 -13.46 38.87 -4.63
C PRO A 588 -14.68 38.09 -4.21
N ILE A 589 -14.65 37.44 -3.05
CA ILE A 589 -15.80 36.76 -2.43
C ILE A 589 -16.46 37.59 -1.32
N TYR A 590 -15.84 38.66 -0.90
CA TYR A 590 -16.35 39.60 0.09
C TYR A 590 -15.97 41.04 -0.27
N PRO A 591 -16.80 42.03 0.06
CA PRO A 591 -18.19 41.83 0.54
C PRO A 591 -19.09 41.31 -0.57
N PRO A 592 -20.28 40.78 -0.26
CA PRO A 592 -21.18 40.12 -1.25
C PRO A 592 -21.49 41.00 -2.48
N GLU A 593 -21.58 42.29 -2.29
CA GLU A 593 -21.85 43.26 -3.36
C GLU A 593 -20.75 43.31 -4.43
N THR A 594 -19.55 42.81 -4.12
CA THR A 594 -18.43 42.78 -5.06
C THR A 594 -18.08 41.35 -5.52
N ALA A 595 -18.82 40.34 -5.01
CA ALA A 595 -18.56 38.93 -5.22
C ALA A 595 -19.16 38.40 -6.53
N TRP A 596 -18.67 38.90 -7.68
CA TRP A 596 -19.07 38.37 -8.98
C TRP A 596 -17.86 38.05 -9.86
N MET A 597 -18.01 37.07 -10.76
CA MET A 597 -17.02 36.67 -11.73
C MET A 597 -16.73 37.80 -12.71
N ARG A 598 -15.50 38.32 -12.72
CA ARG A 598 -15.07 39.37 -13.66
C ARG A 598 -14.93 38.82 -15.09
N GLN A 599 -14.46 37.58 -15.19
CA GLN A 599 -14.29 36.85 -16.44
C GLN A 599 -14.96 35.47 -16.30
N PRO A 600 -16.29 35.41 -16.41
CA PRO A 600 -17.06 34.18 -16.21
C PRO A 600 -16.84 33.11 -17.29
N LYS A 601 -16.30 33.51 -18.45
CA LYS A 601 -15.96 32.64 -19.58
C LYS A 601 -14.52 32.91 -20.00
N THR A 602 -13.73 31.88 -20.14
CA THR A 602 -12.35 31.91 -20.64
C THR A 602 -12.10 30.69 -21.52
N ASP A 603 -11.01 30.71 -22.26
CA ASP A 603 -10.49 29.57 -23.02
C ASP A 603 -9.33 28.86 -22.29
N ILE A 604 -9.11 29.15 -20.99
CA ILE A 604 -8.04 28.55 -20.17
C ILE A 604 -8.47 27.11 -19.81
N PRO A 605 -7.80 26.07 -20.33
CA PRO A 605 -8.23 24.70 -20.16
C PRO A 605 -8.02 24.18 -18.73
N GLY A 606 -9.04 23.54 -18.16
CA GLY A 606 -8.96 22.81 -16.88
C GLY A 606 -9.00 21.30 -17.05
N LEU A 607 -9.72 20.82 -18.08
CA LEU A 607 -9.79 19.41 -18.48
C LEU A 607 -9.85 19.33 -20.00
N VAL A 608 -9.01 18.49 -20.58
CA VAL A 608 -8.90 18.28 -22.03
C VAL A 608 -9.04 16.80 -22.37
N LEU A 609 -9.76 16.49 -23.43
CA LEU A 609 -9.96 15.13 -23.94
C LEU A 609 -9.40 15.00 -25.37
N LYS A 610 -8.72 13.87 -25.65
CA LYS A 610 -8.29 13.48 -26.99
C LYS A 610 -8.44 11.97 -27.19
N GLY A 611 -9.30 11.53 -28.09
CA GLY A 611 -9.62 10.10 -28.18
C GLY A 611 -10.18 9.55 -26.87
N ARG A 612 -9.51 8.54 -26.30
CA ARG A 612 -9.84 8.00 -24.96
C ARG A 612 -8.83 8.42 -23.88
N VAL A 613 -8.18 9.55 -24.06
CA VAL A 613 -7.23 10.14 -23.12
C VAL A 613 -7.84 11.39 -22.52
N ALA A 614 -7.81 11.52 -21.21
CA ALA A 614 -8.18 12.72 -20.46
C ALA A 614 -6.94 13.31 -19.78
N TYR A 615 -6.77 14.62 -19.89
CA TYR A 615 -5.73 15.35 -19.20
C TYR A 615 -6.33 16.44 -18.30
N LEU A 616 -6.07 16.34 -17.01
CA LEU A 616 -6.48 17.31 -15.98
C LEU A 616 -5.36 18.33 -15.74
N ALA A 617 -5.54 19.55 -16.26
CA ALA A 617 -4.69 20.69 -15.93
C ALA A 617 -4.94 21.20 -14.51
N ALA A 618 -6.20 21.13 -14.07
CA ALA A 618 -6.63 21.46 -12.72
C ALA A 618 -6.44 20.24 -11.80
N ASP A 619 -5.81 20.43 -10.65
CA ASP A 619 -5.48 19.37 -9.67
C ASP A 619 -6.70 18.86 -8.87
N LEU A 620 -7.76 18.48 -9.57
CA LEU A 620 -9.01 17.99 -8.97
C LEU A 620 -8.81 16.72 -8.14
N ASP A 621 -7.87 15.87 -8.51
CA ASP A 621 -7.45 14.69 -7.78
C ASP A 621 -6.92 15.05 -6.38
N ARG A 622 -5.99 15.99 -6.30
CA ARG A 622 -5.44 16.48 -5.03
C ARG A 622 -6.50 17.19 -4.20
N ARG A 623 -7.37 17.97 -4.84
CA ARG A 623 -8.46 18.67 -4.15
C ARG A 623 -9.48 17.68 -3.59
N PHE A 624 -9.84 16.65 -4.33
CA PHE A 624 -10.72 15.60 -3.84
C PHE A 624 -10.14 14.88 -2.62
N ALA A 625 -8.85 14.52 -2.66
CA ALA A 625 -8.18 13.88 -1.52
C ALA A 625 -8.18 14.73 -0.23
N ARG A 626 -8.19 16.05 -0.37
CA ARG A 626 -8.13 17.00 0.76
C ARG A 626 -9.51 17.42 1.26
N GLU A 627 -10.41 17.74 0.34
CA GLU A 627 -11.66 18.43 0.65
C GLU A 627 -12.88 17.51 0.54
N ASN A 628 -12.69 16.36 -0.14
CA ASN A 628 -13.75 15.37 -0.34
C ASN A 628 -15.03 15.96 -0.97
N LEU A 629 -14.89 16.98 -1.85
CA LEU A 629 -16.02 17.57 -2.56
C LEU A 629 -16.66 16.53 -3.48
N PRO A 630 -17.96 16.25 -3.35
CA PRO A 630 -18.62 15.18 -4.11
C PRO A 630 -18.46 15.33 -5.64
N ASP A 631 -18.60 16.54 -6.17
CA ASP A 631 -18.47 16.82 -7.61
C ASP A 631 -17.10 16.43 -8.16
N HIS A 632 -16.03 16.66 -7.41
CA HIS A 632 -14.69 16.24 -7.83
C HIS A 632 -14.58 14.72 -7.92
N GLY A 633 -15.05 14.01 -6.88
CA GLY A 633 -15.05 12.55 -6.87
C GLY A 633 -15.89 11.94 -7.98
N GLU A 634 -17.05 12.52 -8.28
CA GLU A 634 -17.92 12.07 -9.36
C GLU A 634 -17.30 12.30 -10.74
N LEU A 635 -16.72 13.48 -10.98
CA LEU A 635 -16.01 13.75 -12.22
C LEU A 635 -14.82 12.79 -12.44
N LEU A 636 -13.98 12.58 -11.41
CA LEU A 636 -12.87 11.63 -11.49
C LEU A 636 -13.37 10.21 -11.79
N ALA A 637 -14.44 9.75 -11.13
CA ALA A 637 -15.04 8.45 -11.37
C ALA A 637 -15.61 8.32 -12.79
N ASN A 638 -16.25 9.37 -13.30
CA ASN A 638 -16.77 9.42 -14.67
C ASN A 638 -15.64 9.33 -15.70
N LEU A 639 -14.54 10.04 -15.50
CA LEU A 639 -13.35 9.94 -16.34
C LEU A 639 -12.79 8.53 -16.36
N VAL A 640 -12.72 7.87 -15.19
CA VAL A 640 -12.26 6.47 -15.07
C VAL A 640 -13.19 5.53 -15.84
N ARG A 641 -14.52 5.65 -15.69
CA ARG A 641 -15.49 4.81 -16.43
C ARG A 641 -15.42 5.05 -17.92
N TRP A 642 -15.36 6.31 -18.35
CA TRP A 642 -15.23 6.67 -19.76
C TRP A 642 -13.94 6.14 -20.38
N ALA A 643 -12.79 6.32 -19.72
CA ALA A 643 -11.52 5.80 -20.17
C ALA A 643 -11.50 4.26 -20.18
N ALA A 644 -12.12 3.61 -19.23
CA ALA A 644 -12.22 2.15 -19.18
C ALA A 644 -13.24 1.58 -20.19
N GLY A 645 -14.22 2.39 -20.64
CA GLY A 645 -15.27 1.99 -21.58
C GLY A 645 -15.92 0.67 -21.16
N ASP A 646 -16.99 0.62 -20.47
CA ASP A 646 -17.83 -0.51 -20.04
C ASP A 646 -17.13 -1.85 -19.68
N ARG A 647 -15.78 -1.84 -19.52
CA ARG A 647 -14.96 -3.01 -19.20
C ARG A 647 -14.76 -3.23 -17.70
N ILE A 648 -15.39 -2.42 -16.84
CA ILE A 648 -15.30 -2.55 -15.38
C ILE A 648 -16.08 -3.81 -14.98
N PRO A 649 -15.43 -4.79 -14.27
CA PRO A 649 -16.02 -6.10 -14.01
C PRO A 649 -16.99 -6.12 -12.84
N LEU A 650 -17.35 -4.97 -12.27
CA LEU A 650 -18.20 -4.84 -11.09
C LEU A 650 -19.18 -3.67 -11.26
N ALA A 651 -20.44 -3.91 -10.90
CA ALA A 651 -21.42 -2.87 -10.65
C ALA A 651 -22.15 -3.18 -9.33
N VAL A 652 -22.28 -2.19 -8.47
CA VAL A 652 -22.95 -2.35 -7.16
C VAL A 652 -23.87 -1.17 -6.93
N GLU A 653 -25.11 -1.46 -6.54
CA GLU A 653 -26.11 -0.48 -6.11
C GLU A 653 -26.39 -0.66 -4.61
N GLY A 654 -26.78 0.42 -3.95
CA GLY A 654 -27.08 0.46 -2.51
C GLY A 654 -26.34 1.58 -1.80
N ARG A 655 -26.58 1.76 -0.52
CA ARG A 655 -26.03 2.84 0.32
C ARG A 655 -24.73 2.42 1.02
N GLY A 656 -23.96 3.41 1.46
CA GLY A 656 -22.73 3.23 2.24
C GLY A 656 -21.46 3.36 1.42
N LEU A 657 -20.39 3.70 2.12
CA LEU A 657 -19.04 3.71 1.58
C LEU A 657 -18.43 2.30 1.77
N VAL A 658 -18.29 1.56 0.69
CA VAL A 658 -17.80 0.18 0.72
C VAL A 658 -16.68 0.03 -0.30
N ASP A 659 -15.52 -0.47 0.15
CA ASP A 659 -14.38 -0.81 -0.72
C ASP A 659 -14.55 -2.22 -1.26
N PHE A 660 -14.61 -2.36 -2.58
CA PHE A 660 -14.78 -3.64 -3.27
C PHE A 660 -13.49 -4.05 -3.96
N ASN A 661 -13.03 -5.26 -3.66
CA ASN A 661 -11.85 -5.84 -4.28
C ASN A 661 -12.17 -7.23 -4.84
N LEU A 662 -11.83 -7.45 -6.12
CA LEU A 662 -12.06 -8.70 -6.83
C LEU A 662 -10.76 -9.48 -7.01
N TYR A 663 -10.86 -10.79 -6.83
CA TYR A 663 -9.76 -11.72 -7.06
C TYR A 663 -10.25 -12.99 -7.77
N THR A 664 -9.35 -13.63 -8.47
CA THR A 664 -9.59 -14.93 -9.11
C THR A 664 -8.70 -16.01 -8.49
N GLN A 665 -9.24 -17.20 -8.38
CA GLN A 665 -8.54 -18.46 -8.16
C GLN A 665 -9.08 -19.48 -9.17
N PRO A 666 -8.43 -20.64 -9.40
CA PRO A 666 -8.95 -21.64 -10.31
C PRO A 666 -10.41 -22.02 -10.01
N GLY A 667 -11.30 -21.79 -10.99
CA GLY A 667 -12.73 -22.12 -10.90
C GLY A 667 -13.59 -21.20 -10.03
N ARG A 668 -13.05 -20.10 -9.49
CA ARG A 668 -13.80 -19.19 -8.61
C ARG A 668 -13.41 -17.72 -8.72
N LEU A 669 -14.38 -16.89 -8.43
CA LEU A 669 -14.21 -15.45 -8.24
C LEU A 669 -14.43 -15.11 -6.75
N ILE A 670 -13.60 -14.25 -6.19
CA ILE A 670 -13.66 -13.82 -4.80
C ILE A 670 -13.91 -12.31 -4.76
N LEU A 671 -14.95 -11.91 -4.05
CA LEU A 671 -15.31 -10.51 -3.83
C LEU A 671 -15.14 -10.17 -2.35
N HIS A 672 -14.27 -9.22 -2.04
CA HIS A 672 -14.24 -8.54 -0.74
C HIS A 672 -15.09 -7.29 -0.77
N ALA A 673 -15.93 -7.12 0.23
CA ALA A 673 -16.68 -5.90 0.50
C ALA A 673 -16.31 -5.42 1.91
N VAL A 674 -15.57 -4.33 2.02
CA VAL A 674 -15.11 -3.74 3.29
C VAL A 674 -15.94 -2.48 3.57
N ASN A 675 -16.69 -2.48 4.67
CA ASN A 675 -17.54 -1.36 5.05
C ASN A 675 -16.74 -0.23 5.69
N LEU A 676 -16.53 0.84 4.94
CA LEU A 676 -15.80 2.03 5.39
C LEU A 676 -16.72 3.13 5.94
N THR A 677 -18.01 2.91 6.00
CA THR A 677 -18.99 3.95 6.36
C THR A 677 -18.74 4.52 7.74
N SER A 678 -18.45 3.67 8.72
CA SER A 678 -18.13 4.10 10.09
C SER A 678 -16.81 4.88 10.18
N ALA A 679 -15.84 4.59 9.28
CA ALA A 679 -14.53 5.23 9.29
C ALA A 679 -14.56 6.70 8.82
N ALA A 680 -15.61 7.12 8.14
CA ALA A 680 -15.78 8.47 7.62
C ALA A 680 -16.53 9.41 8.58
N THR A 681 -16.97 8.94 9.75
CA THR A 681 -17.98 9.64 10.56
C THR A 681 -17.45 10.88 11.28
N TRP A 682 -16.21 10.88 11.76
CA TRP A 682 -15.65 12.01 12.51
C TRP A 682 -14.13 12.04 12.35
N ARG A 683 -13.42 11.27 13.15
CA ARG A 683 -11.98 11.01 13.10
C ARG A 683 -11.63 9.78 13.92
N ALA A 684 -10.43 9.25 13.66
CA ALA A 684 -9.90 8.09 14.39
C ALA A 684 -9.78 8.33 15.91
N PRO A 685 -9.91 7.30 16.75
CA PRO A 685 -10.35 5.95 16.37
C PRO A 685 -11.88 5.83 16.32
N ILE A 686 -12.40 4.86 15.55
CA ILE A 686 -13.81 4.52 15.57
C ILE A 686 -14.14 3.61 16.77
N HIS A 687 -15.35 3.76 17.30
CA HIS A 687 -15.83 2.99 18.45
C HIS A 687 -16.85 1.94 18.05
N GLU A 688 -17.65 2.24 17.04
CA GLU A 688 -18.82 1.50 16.65
C GLU A 688 -18.81 1.24 15.15
N LEU A 689 -19.31 0.06 14.77
CA LEU A 689 -19.50 -0.34 13.38
C LEU A 689 -20.97 -0.16 13.01
N ILE A 690 -21.22 0.52 11.90
CA ILE A 690 -22.56 0.77 11.38
C ILE A 690 -22.79 -0.13 10.18
N PRO A 691 -23.75 -1.07 10.21
CA PRO A 691 -24.01 -1.95 9.08
C PRO A 691 -24.58 -1.18 7.89
N VAL A 692 -24.21 -1.61 6.68
CA VAL A 692 -24.74 -1.08 5.42
C VAL A 692 -25.36 -2.21 4.59
N GLY A 693 -26.35 -1.85 3.77
CA GLY A 693 -27.06 -2.78 2.89
C GLY A 693 -28.55 -2.41 2.76
N PRO A 694 -29.33 -3.16 1.95
CA PRO A 694 -28.86 -4.21 1.04
C PRO A 694 -28.01 -3.65 -0.11
N LEU A 695 -27.10 -4.49 -0.65
CA LEU A 695 -26.25 -4.15 -1.77
C LEU A 695 -26.57 -5.09 -2.94
N ALA A 696 -27.08 -4.55 -4.05
CA ALA A 696 -27.30 -5.30 -5.27
C ALA A 696 -25.98 -5.37 -6.04
N VAL A 697 -25.40 -6.55 -6.15
CA VAL A 697 -24.08 -6.80 -6.72
C VAL A 697 -24.19 -7.50 -8.09
N LYS A 698 -23.47 -6.97 -9.09
CA LYS A 698 -23.25 -7.60 -10.39
C LYS A 698 -21.77 -7.74 -10.64
N VAL A 699 -21.30 -8.96 -10.90
CA VAL A 699 -19.91 -9.23 -11.24
C VAL A 699 -19.81 -9.90 -12.60
N LYS A 700 -18.83 -9.48 -13.41
CA LYS A 700 -18.53 -10.16 -14.67
C LYS A 700 -17.72 -11.42 -14.36
N LEU A 701 -18.22 -12.55 -14.85
CA LEU A 701 -17.57 -13.84 -14.61
C LEU A 701 -16.34 -13.96 -15.53
N PRO A 702 -15.15 -14.23 -14.97
CA PRO A 702 -14.00 -14.60 -15.76
C PRO A 702 -14.16 -16.02 -16.36
N GLU A 703 -13.37 -16.31 -17.38
CA GLU A 703 -13.33 -17.63 -17.98
C GLU A 703 -13.08 -18.74 -16.93
N GLY A 704 -13.82 -19.83 -17.05
CA GLY A 704 -13.71 -20.98 -16.12
C GLY A 704 -14.50 -20.84 -14.81
N VAL A 705 -15.17 -19.72 -14.55
CA VAL A 705 -16.05 -19.53 -13.38
C VAL A 705 -17.51 -19.66 -13.82
N ARG A 706 -18.25 -20.62 -13.24
CA ARG A 706 -19.65 -20.90 -13.61
C ARG A 706 -20.64 -19.93 -13.00
N GLY A 707 -20.34 -19.39 -11.80
CA GLY A 707 -21.18 -18.41 -11.11
C GLY A 707 -22.50 -18.95 -10.56
N GLN A 708 -22.63 -20.25 -10.37
CA GLN A 708 -23.90 -20.91 -9.96
C GLN A 708 -24.22 -20.72 -8.47
N ARG A 709 -23.20 -20.45 -7.66
CA ARG A 709 -23.31 -20.29 -6.21
C ARG A 709 -22.44 -19.15 -5.73
N ALA A 710 -22.99 -18.28 -4.88
CA ALA A 710 -22.28 -17.23 -4.15
C ALA A 710 -22.38 -17.55 -2.65
N ARG A 711 -21.25 -17.92 -2.03
CA ARG A 711 -21.17 -18.19 -0.58
C ARG A 711 -20.67 -16.96 0.14
N LEU A 712 -21.38 -16.57 1.20
CA LEU A 712 -21.02 -15.46 2.08
C LEU A 712 -20.28 -16.02 3.30
N LEU A 713 -19.03 -15.67 3.49
CA LEU A 713 -18.16 -16.30 4.49
C LEU A 713 -18.16 -15.57 5.86
N VAL A 714 -18.77 -14.39 5.94
CA VAL A 714 -18.96 -13.65 7.20
C VAL A 714 -20.37 -13.78 7.72
N ALA A 715 -21.38 -13.42 6.90
CA ALA A 715 -22.78 -13.57 7.28
C ALA A 715 -23.25 -15.01 7.32
N GLY A 716 -22.53 -15.89 6.62
CA GLY A 716 -22.93 -17.30 6.41
C GLY A 716 -23.98 -17.48 5.33
N GLY A 717 -24.16 -18.73 4.89
CA GLY A 717 -25.14 -19.06 3.86
C GLY A 717 -24.62 -18.92 2.42
N ALA A 718 -25.56 -19.02 1.47
CA ALA A 718 -25.28 -18.92 0.05
C ALA A 718 -26.48 -18.38 -0.71
N ALA A 719 -26.21 -17.60 -1.77
CA ALA A 719 -27.20 -17.18 -2.75
C ALA A 719 -27.00 -17.97 -4.08
N ALA A 720 -28.07 -18.12 -4.85
CA ALA A 720 -28.02 -18.56 -6.23
C ALA A 720 -28.06 -17.31 -7.12
N PRO A 721 -26.93 -16.90 -7.75
CA PRO A 721 -26.91 -15.72 -8.59
C PRO A 721 -27.80 -15.86 -9.83
N LYS A 722 -28.41 -14.77 -10.28
CA LYS A 722 -29.02 -14.67 -11.60
C LYS A 722 -27.92 -14.48 -12.63
N LEU A 723 -27.85 -15.37 -13.62
CA LEU A 723 -26.85 -15.34 -14.68
C LEU A 723 -27.44 -14.73 -15.95
N ALA A 724 -26.80 -13.70 -16.50
CA ALA A 724 -27.18 -13.09 -17.76
C ALA A 724 -25.95 -12.42 -18.45
N GLY A 725 -25.72 -12.75 -19.73
CA GLY A 725 -24.69 -12.08 -20.53
C GLY A 725 -23.26 -12.16 -19.96
N GLY A 726 -22.91 -13.26 -19.26
CA GLY A 726 -21.61 -13.43 -18.62
C GLY A 726 -21.49 -12.69 -17.27
N TRP A 727 -22.60 -12.21 -16.72
CA TRP A 727 -22.68 -11.58 -15.40
C TRP A 727 -23.44 -12.45 -14.40
N ALA A 728 -22.98 -12.46 -13.15
CA ALA A 728 -23.69 -13.01 -12.01
C ALA A 728 -24.20 -11.87 -11.13
N SER A 729 -25.50 -11.89 -10.82
CA SER A 729 -26.19 -10.90 -10.01
C SER A 729 -26.73 -11.53 -8.73
N PHE A 730 -26.46 -10.93 -7.59
CA PHE A 730 -26.93 -11.37 -6.26
C PHE A 730 -27.01 -10.18 -5.31
N GLU A 731 -27.54 -10.40 -4.11
CA GLU A 731 -27.69 -9.39 -3.09
C GLU A 731 -26.91 -9.76 -1.82
N ILE A 732 -26.23 -8.76 -1.22
CA ILE A 732 -25.65 -8.85 0.11
C ILE A 732 -26.56 -8.04 1.04
N GLN A 733 -27.26 -8.71 1.95
CA GLN A 733 -28.28 -8.09 2.79
C GLN A 733 -27.71 -7.06 3.74
N SER A 734 -26.57 -7.36 4.34
CA SER A 734 -25.94 -6.47 5.32
C SER A 734 -24.45 -6.74 5.41
N VAL A 735 -23.67 -5.67 5.55
CA VAL A 735 -22.20 -5.74 5.81
C VAL A 735 -21.95 -4.90 7.05
N LEU A 736 -21.56 -5.54 8.16
CA LEU A 736 -21.20 -4.84 9.39
C LEU A 736 -19.80 -4.22 9.27
N ASP A 737 -18.79 -5.05 9.14
CA ASP A 737 -17.39 -4.65 8.94
C ASP A 737 -16.89 -5.10 7.55
N HIS A 738 -17.14 -6.34 7.17
CA HIS A 738 -16.81 -6.87 5.84
C HIS A 738 -17.70 -8.03 5.45
N GLU A 739 -17.66 -8.37 4.17
CA GLU A 739 -18.14 -9.65 3.63
C GLU A 739 -17.12 -10.19 2.63
N LEU A 740 -16.94 -11.50 2.62
CA LEU A 740 -16.16 -12.22 1.64
C LEU A 740 -17.07 -13.17 0.88
N VAL A 741 -17.30 -12.88 -0.38
CA VAL A 741 -18.18 -13.72 -1.23
C VAL A 741 -17.34 -14.56 -2.17
N VAL A 742 -17.52 -15.87 -2.12
CA VAL A 742 -16.90 -16.85 -3.04
C VAL A 742 -17.94 -17.28 -4.07
N ILE A 743 -17.68 -17.00 -5.33
CA ILE A 743 -18.57 -17.26 -6.47
C ILE A 743 -17.96 -18.38 -7.31
N GLU A 744 -18.70 -19.51 -7.39
CA GLU A 744 -18.26 -20.78 -8.02
C GLU A 744 -19.20 -21.26 -9.13
#